data_63d0fd6c291f60804afaf48729ecc039
#
_entry.id   63d0fd6c291f60804afaf48729ecc039
#
_cell.length_a   1.000
_cell.length_b   1.000
_cell.length_c   1.000
_cell.angle_alpha   90.00
_cell.angle_beta   90.00
_cell.angle_gamma   90.00
#
_symmetry.space_group_name_H-M   'P 1'
#
loop_
_entity.id
_entity.type
_entity.pdbx_description
1 polymer ?
#
loop_
_entity_poly.entity_id
_entity_poly.type
_entity_poly.pdbx_seq_one_letter_code
_entity_poly.pdbx_strand_id
1 'polypeptide(L)'
;MYYNPFFPMVSGVTVPRFDKAGRGGFMRRFLTLVCLLCLAIPAGISISGCTRNPGANYCNGLGYGMKITDVATITLQPATTGISLAFGQTRQVSSPSAVTCKGDTANAGTYTYGTTNNQLVDISPTGNICAGTWNRNSGGGIADFTICSAPNPLPSTGGLPYATAYITASAQSVTSNPVEVFVHAQVTSVSLVTTPVTGTAQQCFSQGVQATLDAQACYANTSNQQVLLCAPSSVTSNFACPLPAGVTSVPNCTAAIGTLIYSVVTPSIASVVTNTTTNQVTITAEQPGTTAITASVAGSGSSAGYFSTCPPASISVTLANGSTVGTITQGVTQNLVTTTTDTYGNPLTGLSLTYQSTDPIDIRAANGGAITTAFPGVASIYAMCEPSTCNPSPINEIGIYGTGLPVSSNPVTVTTPGTASDYVWYAAPGQSEYVVPVELLSGTVGSTVRLPYVPNSMVMDRGGINLFFGSSHELMIMNTANDSVATQTSVPGVVLAASPNGAQVLINDPVRQVFYLYTVNGGGYTASGGMGAAAAWTPDSNTLYIVDSAALGAPHADTLYVYNVNTGWTTYDLSTTTGGSQSLAITIPSVGAFLSGSSTVAHTWCPSGTVGNYASMSFYPQGPSPDNLVAAQTDVLAATTDGHHILGTSTSGSSIILSDIGVTIPALNCLPPETIGGSPNPDYPLVLDDTLSPLVLQTTLTQPPAFTATAATINQVVPSPASNLAFITYSPPTSGAATGVSLPYYVPGSGALGSVPFSGSSAASITAPLAGAFTPDNQLFFVSTAGDNMIHYISVPTLTDTQQISPNLPACTPISSGGTDLGCAYSGPSPATAIVPATAIAVRPRSTT
;
A
#
# COMPACT_ATOMS: atom_id res chain seq x y z
N MET A 1 2.88 21.78 36.00
CA MET A 1 2.31 21.35 37.29
C MET A 1 2.21 19.85 37.30
N TYR A 2 3.01 19.21 38.11
CA TYR A 2 2.98 17.95 38.83
C TYR A 2 1.64 17.16 38.78
N TYR A 3 1.64 15.87 38.43
CA TYR A 3 1.71 14.75 39.34
C TYR A 3 1.72 13.39 38.61
N ASN A 4 2.66 12.53 38.98
CA ASN A 4 2.78 11.10 38.80
C ASN A 4 2.33 10.44 40.14
N PRO A 5 2.32 9.11 40.33
CA PRO A 5 1.90 7.89 39.62
C PRO A 5 0.99 6.98 40.46
N PHE A 6 0.50 5.86 39.94
CA PHE A 6 0.23 4.66 40.74
C PHE A 6 0.24 3.39 39.87
N PHE A 7 1.14 2.48 40.25
CA PHE A 7 1.09 1.06 39.86
C PHE A 7 0.25 0.28 40.88
N PRO A 8 -0.36 -0.83 40.49
CA PRO A 8 -0.48 -1.97 41.40
C PRO A 8 0.24 -3.22 40.88
N MET A 9 1.01 -3.82 41.78
CA MET A 9 1.53 -5.16 41.67
C MET A 9 0.39 -6.19 41.66
N VAL A 10 0.51 -7.21 40.80
CA VAL A 10 -0.17 -8.48 40.98
C VAL A 10 0.87 -9.59 40.94
N SER A 11 0.98 -10.23 42.07
CA SER A 11 1.73 -11.46 42.36
C SER A 11 0.97 -12.66 41.81
N GLY A 12 1.71 -13.68 41.33
CA GLY A 12 1.14 -14.99 41.12
C GLY A 12 1.76 -15.80 39.99
N VAL A 13 3.00 -16.21 40.08
CA VAL A 13 3.56 -17.27 39.25
C VAL A 13 3.56 -18.58 40.02
N THR A 14 2.67 -19.47 39.67
CA THR A 14 2.66 -20.88 40.08
C THR A 14 3.57 -21.69 39.16
N VAL A 15 4.59 -22.30 39.74
CA VAL A 15 5.51 -23.24 39.10
C VAL A 15 4.84 -24.62 39.02
N PRO A 16 4.80 -25.31 37.89
CA PRO A 16 4.40 -26.70 37.83
C PRO A 16 5.56 -27.62 38.26
N ARG A 17 5.29 -28.48 39.23
CA ARG A 17 6.11 -29.62 39.59
C ARG A 17 6.13 -30.63 38.43
N PHE A 18 7.32 -30.97 37.96
CA PHE A 18 7.56 -32.16 37.12
C PHE A 18 7.97 -33.34 38.00
N ASP A 19 7.19 -34.39 37.91
CA ASP A 19 7.47 -35.67 38.52
C ASP A 19 8.56 -36.43 37.75
N LYS A 20 9.35 -37.19 38.54
CA LYS A 20 10.47 -38.03 38.12
C LYS A 20 9.97 -39.30 37.41
N ALA A 21 10.51 -39.59 36.23
CA ALA A 21 10.79 -40.98 35.83
C ALA A 21 11.87 -41.06 34.77
N GLY A 22 13.02 -41.55 35.18
CA GLY A 22 13.86 -42.51 34.48
C GLY A 22 14.56 -42.19 33.17
N ARG A 23 15.81 -41.79 33.23
CA ARG A 23 16.89 -42.33 32.41
C ARG A 23 18.24 -41.70 32.80
N GLY A 24 18.77 -42.21 33.91
CA GLY A 24 20.18 -42.00 34.27
C GLY A 24 21.07 -43.05 33.59
N GLY A 25 21.91 -42.61 32.66
CA GLY A 25 22.88 -43.50 32.03
C GLY A 25 23.92 -42.83 31.19
N PHE A 26 23.54 -41.79 30.48
CA PHE A 26 24.42 -41.20 29.43
C PHE A 26 25.19 -39.96 29.94
N MET A 27 24.66 -39.23 30.86
CA MET A 27 25.26 -37.97 31.33
C MET A 27 26.41 -38.18 32.34
N ARG A 28 26.42 -39.34 33.02
CA ARG A 28 27.47 -39.66 33.98
C ARG A 28 28.80 -40.13 33.32
N ARG A 29 28.73 -40.66 32.09
CA ARG A 29 29.94 -41.05 31.35
C ARG A 29 30.58 -39.87 30.62
N PHE A 30 29.79 -38.86 30.28
CA PHE A 30 30.31 -37.64 29.62
C PHE A 30 30.95 -36.68 30.61
N LEU A 31 30.40 -36.58 31.84
CA LEU A 31 31.00 -35.75 32.90
C LEU A 31 32.32 -36.35 33.43
N THR A 32 32.46 -37.68 33.47
CA THR A 32 33.70 -38.33 33.87
C THR A 32 34.79 -38.23 32.81
N LEU A 33 34.43 -38.20 31.51
CA LEU A 33 35.38 -38.00 30.45
C LEU A 33 35.89 -36.55 30.36
N VAL A 34 35.02 -35.57 30.60
CA VAL A 34 35.38 -34.14 30.63
C VAL A 34 36.19 -33.80 31.89
N CYS A 35 35.91 -34.42 33.06
CA CYS A 35 36.74 -34.26 34.26
C CYS A 35 38.11 -34.93 34.14
N LEU A 36 38.22 -36.07 33.42
CA LEU A 36 39.52 -36.71 33.16
C LEU A 36 40.35 -35.96 32.12
N LEU A 37 39.70 -35.29 31.12
CA LEU A 37 40.42 -34.43 30.19
C LEU A 37 40.86 -33.11 30.85
N CYS A 38 40.09 -32.54 31.76
CA CYS A 38 40.48 -31.35 32.54
C CYS A 38 41.55 -31.57 33.55
N LEU A 39 41.76 -32.83 34.03
CA LEU A 39 42.85 -33.22 34.97
C LEU A 39 44.13 -33.61 34.25
N ALA A 40 44.09 -33.93 32.94
CA ALA A 40 45.29 -34.27 32.15
C ALA A 40 46.00 -33.03 31.56
N ILE A 41 45.31 -31.88 31.48
CA ILE A 41 45.92 -30.66 30.94
C ILE A 41 46.86 -29.93 31.92
N PRO A 42 46.65 -29.95 33.25
CA PRO A 42 47.63 -29.31 34.16
C PRO A 42 48.93 -30.08 34.36
N ALA A 43 48.97 -31.38 34.05
CA ALA A 43 50.20 -32.17 34.31
C ALA A 43 51.20 -32.09 33.15
N GLY A 44 50.77 -31.61 31.93
CA GLY A 44 51.64 -31.44 30.74
C GLY A 44 52.32 -30.09 30.63
N ILE A 45 51.82 -29.07 31.38
CA ILE A 45 52.31 -27.69 31.30
C ILE A 45 53.29 -27.34 32.44
N SER A 46 53.50 -28.20 33.36
CA SER A 46 54.34 -27.94 34.54
C SER A 46 55.83 -28.34 34.39
N ILE A 47 56.30 -28.69 33.20
CA ILE A 47 57.72 -29.00 32.99
C ILE A 47 58.32 -28.17 31.86
N SER A 48 58.14 -26.85 31.92
CA SER A 48 59.17 -25.93 31.48
C SER A 48 59.50 -25.04 32.65
N GLY A 49 60.48 -25.45 33.35
CA GLY A 49 60.97 -24.74 34.52
C GLY A 49 61.53 -23.37 34.16
N CYS A 50 60.72 -22.38 34.33
CA CYS A 50 61.22 -21.04 34.62
C CYS A 50 61.54 -20.98 36.06
N THR A 51 62.79 -21.17 36.42
CA THR A 51 63.28 -20.76 37.71
C THR A 51 63.10 -19.26 37.80
N ARG A 52 61.96 -18.81 38.39
CA ARG A 52 61.79 -17.45 38.80
C ARG A 52 62.93 -17.03 39.70
N ASN A 53 63.86 -16.23 39.20
CA ASN A 53 64.71 -15.48 40.07
C ASN A 53 63.84 -14.42 40.80
N PRO A 54 63.65 -14.48 42.10
CA PRO A 54 62.70 -13.66 42.83
C PRO A 54 63.07 -12.20 42.92
N GLY A 55 63.38 -11.55 41.85
CA GLY A 55 63.80 -10.18 41.75
C GLY A 55 63.82 -9.59 40.33
N ALA A 56 63.73 -10.47 39.30
CA ALA A 56 63.83 -10.01 37.92
C ALA A 56 62.42 -9.85 37.25
N ASN A 57 61.92 -8.65 37.09
CA ASN A 57 60.69 -8.31 36.33
C ASN A 57 61.01 -8.26 34.84
N TYR A 58 61.48 -9.31 34.22
CA TYR A 58 61.83 -9.42 32.82
C TYR A 58 60.83 -10.29 32.05
N CYS A 59 60.62 -9.94 30.75
CA CYS A 59 59.81 -10.73 29.81
C CYS A 59 60.70 -11.77 29.10
N ASN A 60 60.36 -13.04 29.22
CA ASN A 60 61.08 -14.11 28.53
C ASN A 60 60.82 -14.03 27.00
N GLY A 61 61.87 -13.99 26.19
CA GLY A 61 61.80 -14.04 24.73
C GLY A 61 61.81 -12.69 23.98
N LEU A 62 61.76 -11.58 24.67
CA LEU A 62 61.93 -10.24 24.09
C LEU A 62 63.20 -9.60 24.62
N GLY A 63 64.29 -9.66 23.87
CA GLY A 63 65.58 -8.97 24.12
C GLY A 63 66.17 -9.10 25.55
N TYR A 64 67.46 -9.29 25.69
CA TYR A 64 68.14 -9.38 26.95
C TYR A 64 67.99 -8.04 27.74
N GLY A 65 67.40 -8.08 28.92
CA GLY A 65 67.33 -6.92 29.79
C GLY A 65 66.04 -6.12 29.85
N MET A 66 64.94 -6.56 29.14
CA MET A 66 63.67 -5.85 29.12
C MET A 66 62.89 -6.12 30.39
N LYS A 67 62.46 -5.06 31.10
CA LYS A 67 61.62 -5.18 32.29
C LYS A 67 60.19 -5.41 31.93
N ILE A 68 59.38 -5.98 32.83
CA ILE A 68 57.95 -6.23 32.61
C ILE A 68 57.17 -4.95 32.24
N THR A 69 57.64 -3.79 32.70
CA THR A 69 57.03 -2.50 32.48
C THR A 69 57.50 -1.79 31.22
N ASP A 70 58.51 -2.35 30.55
CA ASP A 70 59.09 -1.74 29.34
C ASP A 70 58.13 -1.96 28.14
N VAL A 71 58.19 -1.07 27.18
CA VAL A 71 57.43 -1.22 25.93
C VAL A 71 57.91 -2.44 25.19
N ALA A 72 56.98 -3.38 24.92
CA ALA A 72 57.29 -4.59 24.15
C ALA A 72 56.76 -4.47 22.69
N THR A 73 55.62 -3.87 22.50
CA THR A 73 55.08 -3.63 21.15
C THR A 73 54.44 -2.24 21.09
N ILE A 74 54.57 -1.62 19.92
CA ILE A 74 53.85 -0.38 19.59
C ILE A 74 52.96 -0.68 18.38
N THR A 75 51.71 -0.26 18.47
CA THR A 75 50.77 -0.39 17.37
C THR A 75 50.38 0.98 16.88
N LEU A 76 50.54 1.23 15.59
CA LEU A 76 50.10 2.42 14.89
C LEU A 76 48.85 2.06 14.07
N GLN A 77 47.79 2.89 14.18
CA GLN A 77 46.53 2.70 13.44
C GLN A 77 46.37 3.72 12.30
N PRO A 78 45.68 3.35 11.24
CA PRO A 78 45.04 2.07 10.95
C PRO A 78 46.05 1.04 10.41
N ALA A 79 46.12 -0.11 11.06
CA ALA A 79 47.17 -1.12 10.73
C ALA A 79 46.96 -1.84 9.38
N THR A 80 45.72 -1.93 8.93
CA THR A 80 45.35 -2.76 7.78
C THR A 80 44.78 -2.02 6.60
N THR A 81 44.13 -0.85 6.84
CA THR A 81 43.45 -0.09 5.79
C THR A 81 44.31 1.01 5.17
N GLY A 82 45.39 1.37 5.81
CA GLY A 82 46.23 2.47 5.39
C GLY A 82 45.58 3.86 5.58
N ILE A 83 46.28 4.89 5.11
CA ILE A 83 45.82 6.27 5.14
C ILE A 83 45.82 6.82 3.74
N SER A 84 44.72 7.35 3.26
CA SER A 84 44.60 7.96 1.95
C SER A 84 44.63 9.50 2.06
N LEU A 85 45.42 10.15 1.24
CA LEU A 85 45.58 11.61 1.22
C LEU A 85 45.79 12.10 -0.22
N ALA A 86 45.09 13.15 -0.58
CA ALA A 86 45.37 13.88 -1.83
C ALA A 86 46.66 14.73 -1.66
N PHE A 87 47.33 15.05 -2.75
CA PHE A 87 48.51 15.89 -2.74
C PHE A 87 48.32 17.18 -1.96
N GLY A 88 49.21 17.47 -1.02
CA GLY A 88 49.17 18.64 -0.19
C GLY A 88 48.14 18.57 0.98
N GLN A 89 47.41 17.49 1.13
CA GLN A 89 46.53 17.27 2.28
C GLN A 89 47.32 16.84 3.51
N THR A 90 46.71 17.14 4.67
CA THR A 90 47.25 16.81 5.98
C THR A 90 46.31 15.98 6.80
N ARG A 91 46.85 15.11 7.65
CA ARG A 91 46.04 14.30 8.57
C ARG A 91 46.82 13.99 9.84
N GLN A 92 46.17 14.15 11.00
CA GLN A 92 46.74 13.71 12.27
C GLN A 92 46.62 12.17 12.36
N VAL A 93 47.75 11.49 12.59
CA VAL A 93 47.81 10.05 12.89
C VAL A 93 47.22 9.81 14.28
N SER A 94 46.49 8.72 14.45
CA SER A 94 46.02 8.30 15.76
C SER A 94 47.22 8.07 16.69
N SER A 95 47.07 8.46 17.95
CA SER A 95 48.11 8.23 18.95
C SER A 95 48.49 6.73 18.98
N PRO A 96 49.80 6.38 18.85
CA PRO A 96 50.21 4.99 18.93
C PRO A 96 49.85 4.38 20.27
N SER A 97 49.47 3.13 20.29
CA SER A 97 49.28 2.36 21.52
C SER A 97 50.51 1.49 21.81
N ALA A 98 50.97 1.54 23.04
CA ALA A 98 52.11 0.74 23.49
C ALA A 98 51.65 -0.26 24.55
N VAL A 99 52.11 -1.48 24.46
CA VAL A 99 51.83 -2.51 25.47
C VAL A 99 53.11 -3.18 25.95
N THR A 100 53.07 -3.62 27.19
CA THR A 100 54.12 -4.43 27.81
C THR A 100 54.07 -5.87 27.27
N CYS A 101 55.09 -6.68 27.59
CA CYS A 101 55.04 -8.09 27.21
C CYS A 101 53.95 -8.91 27.92
N LYS A 102 53.26 -8.36 28.91
CA LYS A 102 52.09 -8.97 29.52
C LYS A 102 50.78 -8.54 28.87
N GLY A 103 50.82 -7.60 27.93
CA GLY A 103 49.64 -7.04 27.31
C GLY A 103 49.05 -5.83 28.06
N ASP A 104 49.64 -5.39 29.15
CA ASP A 104 49.19 -4.18 29.87
C ASP A 104 49.63 -2.94 29.09
N THR A 105 48.83 -1.86 29.19
CA THR A 105 49.21 -0.59 28.59
C THR A 105 50.54 -0.08 29.15
N ALA A 106 51.47 0.24 28.27
CA ALA A 106 52.77 0.77 28.61
C ALA A 106 52.86 2.27 28.42
N ASN A 107 53.52 2.98 29.33
CA ASN A 107 53.87 4.38 29.12
C ASN A 107 55.11 4.47 28.21
N ALA A 108 54.93 4.74 26.94
CA ALA A 108 56.01 4.87 26.00
C ALA A 108 56.79 6.21 26.04
N GLY A 109 56.25 7.17 26.75
CA GLY A 109 56.75 8.55 26.71
C GLY A 109 56.46 9.27 25.39
N THR A 110 57.46 9.92 24.83
CA THR A 110 57.34 10.62 23.53
C THR A 110 57.61 9.67 22.37
N TYR A 111 56.75 9.68 21.37
CA TYR A 111 56.98 8.95 20.14
C TYR A 111 57.80 9.79 19.15
N THR A 112 58.63 9.13 18.40
CA THR A 112 59.28 9.67 17.20
C THR A 112 58.68 9.01 15.99
N TYR A 113 58.35 9.78 14.97
CA TYR A 113 57.75 9.29 13.76
C TYR A 113 58.76 9.24 12.61
N GLY A 114 58.62 8.21 11.77
CA GLY A 114 59.46 8.03 10.60
C GLY A 114 58.60 7.74 9.35
N THR A 115 59.18 7.97 8.20
CA THR A 115 58.60 7.69 6.89
C THR A 115 59.66 7.03 5.99
N THR A 116 59.21 6.16 5.08
CA THR A 116 60.07 5.54 4.08
C THR A 116 60.43 6.49 2.94
N ASN A 117 59.66 7.56 2.74
CA ASN A 117 59.93 8.58 1.71
C ASN A 117 59.42 9.95 2.19
N ASN A 118 60.29 10.77 2.71
CA ASN A 118 59.96 12.08 3.24
C ASN A 118 59.67 13.16 2.18
N GLN A 119 59.91 12.86 0.88
CA GLN A 119 59.49 13.76 -0.22
C GLN A 119 58.06 13.47 -0.65
N LEU A 120 57.56 12.27 -0.37
CA LEU A 120 56.18 11.86 -0.69
C LEU A 120 55.27 12.02 0.51
N VAL A 121 55.74 11.65 1.67
CA VAL A 121 54.98 11.69 2.94
C VAL A 121 55.90 12.23 4.03
N ASP A 122 55.70 13.46 4.44
CA ASP A 122 56.43 14.06 5.54
C ASP A 122 55.59 14.06 6.82
N ILE A 123 56.20 13.76 7.96
CA ILE A 123 55.51 13.64 9.22
C ILE A 123 56.12 14.57 10.28
N SER A 124 55.28 15.34 10.97
CA SER A 124 55.70 16.22 12.04
C SER A 124 56.06 15.45 13.31
N PRO A 125 56.84 16.04 14.24
CA PRO A 125 57.14 15.42 15.53
C PRO A 125 55.88 15.10 16.36
N THR A 126 54.74 15.72 16.10
CA THR A 126 53.47 15.47 16.76
C THR A 126 52.58 14.44 16.06
N GLY A 127 53.09 13.84 14.97
CA GLY A 127 52.35 12.84 14.22
C GLY A 127 51.35 13.38 13.20
N ASN A 128 51.48 14.65 12.79
CA ASN A 128 50.72 15.18 11.69
C ASN A 128 51.40 14.87 10.35
N ILE A 129 50.69 14.22 9.45
CA ILE A 129 51.19 13.79 8.13
C ILE A 129 50.90 14.86 7.10
N CYS A 130 51.84 15.10 6.21
CA CYS A 130 51.67 15.86 4.98
C CYS A 130 51.87 14.97 3.77
N ALA A 131 50.90 14.96 2.84
CA ALA A 131 51.04 14.29 1.54
C ALA A 131 51.88 15.16 0.59
N GLY A 132 53.21 15.18 0.84
CA GLY A 132 54.19 16.03 0.29
C GLY A 132 55.23 16.38 1.34
N THR A 133 55.62 17.63 1.45
CA THR A 133 56.64 18.12 2.40
C THR A 133 56.14 19.29 3.25
N TRP A 134 56.47 19.24 4.55
CA TRP A 134 56.25 20.36 5.45
C TRP A 134 57.22 21.50 5.10
N ASN A 135 56.78 22.74 5.31
CA ASN A 135 57.65 23.89 5.19
C ASN A 135 58.65 23.91 6.36
N ARG A 136 59.82 23.35 6.15
CA ARG A 136 60.88 23.25 7.20
C ARG A 136 61.74 24.52 7.32
N ASN A 137 61.54 25.53 6.43
CA ASN A 137 62.39 26.71 6.35
C ASN A 137 61.57 28.03 6.42
N SER A 138 60.43 28.04 7.07
CA SER A 138 59.69 29.30 7.24
C SER A 138 60.45 30.22 8.18
N GLY A 139 60.78 31.42 7.70
CA GLY A 139 61.31 32.57 8.47
C GLY A 139 62.29 32.24 9.65
N GLY A 140 63.62 32.25 9.41
CA GLY A 140 64.59 32.04 10.44
C GLY A 140 64.99 30.58 10.73
N GLY A 141 64.61 29.65 9.87
CA GLY A 141 65.00 28.21 10.01
C GLY A 141 64.09 27.40 10.95
N ILE A 142 62.94 27.96 11.35
CA ILE A 142 61.96 27.25 12.17
C ILE A 142 60.99 26.50 11.23
N ALA A 143 60.80 25.21 11.49
CA ALA A 143 59.84 24.42 10.71
C ALA A 143 58.41 24.84 11.02
N ASP A 144 57.62 25.07 9.95
CA ASP A 144 56.19 25.35 10.01
C ASP A 144 55.44 24.08 9.59
N PHE A 145 54.86 23.39 10.57
CA PHE A 145 54.05 22.16 10.33
C PHE A 145 52.56 22.48 10.08
N THR A 146 52.23 23.71 9.72
CA THR A 146 50.89 24.10 9.26
C THR A 146 50.80 24.19 7.75
N ILE A 147 51.94 24.37 7.06
CA ILE A 147 52.01 24.49 5.60
C ILE A 147 52.54 23.20 5.00
N CYS A 148 51.71 22.47 4.34
CA CYS A 148 51.99 21.24 3.58
C CYS A 148 52.02 21.57 2.08
N SER A 149 53.14 21.34 1.42
CA SER A 149 53.27 21.50 -0.02
C SER A 149 53.18 20.16 -0.72
N ALA A 150 52.44 20.09 -1.84
CA ALA A 150 52.36 18.89 -2.66
C ALA A 150 53.75 18.42 -3.09
N PRO A 151 53.97 17.11 -3.37
CA PRO A 151 55.23 16.58 -3.85
C PRO A 151 55.67 17.29 -5.16
N ASN A 152 56.95 17.62 -5.27
CA ASN A 152 57.50 18.23 -6.49
C ASN A 152 58.83 17.55 -6.85
N PRO A 153 58.90 16.82 -8.00
CA PRO A 153 57.81 16.57 -8.97
C PRO A 153 56.66 15.73 -8.40
N LEU A 154 55.45 15.84 -9.00
CA LEU A 154 54.33 14.97 -8.64
C LEU A 154 54.73 13.52 -8.92
N PRO A 155 54.38 12.60 -8.02
CA PRO A 155 54.66 11.19 -8.20
C PRO A 155 53.84 10.63 -9.38
N SER A 156 54.44 9.67 -10.08
CA SER A 156 53.76 8.96 -11.15
C SER A 156 54.11 7.47 -11.10
N THR A 157 53.04 6.65 -10.98
CA THR A 157 53.16 5.21 -11.05
C THR A 157 52.39 4.72 -12.27
N GLY A 158 53.11 4.16 -13.26
CA GLY A 158 52.49 3.72 -14.53
C GLY A 158 51.82 4.81 -15.34
N GLY A 159 52.29 6.09 -15.22
CA GLY A 159 51.70 7.24 -15.87
C GLY A 159 50.50 7.87 -15.09
N LEU A 160 50.17 7.36 -13.92
CA LEU A 160 49.08 7.82 -13.08
C LEU A 160 49.59 8.58 -11.84
N PRO A 161 48.97 9.65 -11.41
CA PRO A 161 49.44 10.51 -10.31
C PRO A 161 49.11 9.91 -8.92
N TYR A 162 49.80 8.83 -8.56
CA TYR A 162 49.73 8.24 -7.23
C TYR A 162 51.07 7.56 -6.86
N ALA A 163 51.30 7.41 -5.57
CA ALA A 163 52.39 6.62 -5.01
C ALA A 163 52.11 6.26 -3.54
N THR A 164 52.85 5.31 -2.97
CA THR A 164 52.67 4.92 -1.58
C THR A 164 53.97 5.10 -0.79
N ALA A 165 53.85 5.36 0.48
CA ALA A 165 54.94 5.34 1.46
C ALA A 165 54.45 4.74 2.77
N TYR A 166 55.38 4.31 3.64
CA TYR A 166 55.05 3.76 4.94
C TYR A 166 55.49 4.71 6.05
N ILE A 167 54.65 4.85 7.07
CA ILE A 167 54.98 5.57 8.29
C ILE A 167 55.10 4.61 9.47
N THR A 168 55.93 4.95 10.42
CA THR A 168 56.15 4.21 11.67
C THR A 168 56.23 5.18 12.85
N ALA A 169 55.95 4.69 14.05
CA ALA A 169 56.18 5.35 15.29
C ALA A 169 57.13 4.54 16.15
N SER A 170 58.11 5.19 16.79
CA SER A 170 59.12 4.52 17.63
C SER A 170 59.21 5.20 19.01
N ALA A 171 59.38 4.38 20.04
CA ALA A 171 59.67 4.84 21.40
C ALA A 171 60.43 3.73 22.13
N GLN A 172 61.40 4.08 23.02
CA GLN A 172 62.18 3.15 23.83
C GLN A 172 62.82 2.01 22.98
N SER A 173 63.32 2.36 21.77
CA SER A 173 63.92 1.40 20.79
C SER A 173 62.97 0.35 20.19
N VAL A 174 61.65 0.51 20.41
CA VAL A 174 60.64 -0.34 19.78
C VAL A 174 59.98 0.48 18.66
N THR A 175 59.83 -0.17 17.49
CA THR A 175 59.19 0.42 16.33
C THR A 175 57.83 -0.25 16.09
N SER A 176 56.84 0.54 15.72
CA SER A 176 55.49 0.05 15.42
C SER A 176 55.42 -0.77 14.13
N ASN A 177 54.26 -1.40 13.91
CA ASN A 177 53.88 -1.83 12.56
C ASN A 177 53.96 -0.65 11.60
N PRO A 178 54.39 -0.87 10.31
CA PRO A 178 54.27 0.14 9.29
C PRO A 178 52.79 0.37 8.90
N VAL A 179 52.42 1.63 8.70
CA VAL A 179 51.13 2.01 8.14
C VAL A 179 51.36 2.57 6.75
N GLU A 180 50.65 2.01 5.76
CA GLU A 180 50.75 2.47 4.38
C GLU A 180 49.99 3.79 4.22
N VAL A 181 50.62 4.73 3.52
CA VAL A 181 50.03 6.02 3.17
C VAL A 181 49.95 6.12 1.66
N PHE A 182 48.73 6.19 1.16
CA PHE A 182 48.45 6.36 -0.26
C PHE A 182 48.36 7.88 -0.53
N VAL A 183 49.22 8.34 -1.42
CA VAL A 183 49.31 9.75 -1.83
C VAL A 183 48.91 9.83 -3.29
N HIS A 184 47.90 10.57 -3.62
CA HIS A 184 47.30 10.58 -4.97
C HIS A 184 46.78 11.96 -5.37
N ALA A 185 46.46 12.15 -6.66
CA ALA A 185 45.73 13.31 -7.12
C ALA A 185 44.36 13.37 -6.42
N GLN A 186 43.83 14.57 -6.23
CA GLN A 186 42.53 14.75 -5.62
C GLN A 186 41.45 13.99 -6.41
N VAL A 187 40.81 13.04 -5.76
CA VAL A 187 39.67 12.33 -6.33
C VAL A 187 38.49 13.30 -6.43
N THR A 188 37.95 13.48 -7.62
CA THR A 188 36.87 14.41 -7.91
C THR A 188 35.52 13.73 -8.04
N SER A 189 35.52 12.44 -8.44
CA SER A 189 34.31 11.61 -8.46
C SER A 189 34.65 10.14 -8.22
N VAL A 190 33.69 9.43 -7.60
CA VAL A 190 33.75 7.99 -7.41
C VAL A 190 32.47 7.40 -8.00
N SER A 191 32.61 6.44 -8.92
CA SER A 191 31.49 5.73 -9.52
C SER A 191 31.46 4.29 -9.04
N LEU A 192 30.33 3.84 -8.54
CA LEU A 192 30.15 2.48 -8.04
C LEU A 192 30.08 1.47 -9.20
N VAL A 193 30.64 0.32 -8.97
CA VAL A 193 30.55 -0.86 -9.84
C VAL A 193 30.00 -2.00 -9.02
N THR A 194 28.83 -2.50 -9.40
CA THR A 194 28.27 -3.72 -8.85
C THR A 194 28.46 -4.85 -9.86
N THR A 195 29.13 -5.91 -9.45
CA THR A 195 29.28 -7.09 -10.29
C THR A 195 28.46 -8.21 -9.65
N PRO A 196 27.45 -8.74 -10.35
CA PRO A 196 26.71 -9.88 -9.83
C PRO A 196 27.68 -11.06 -9.65
N VAL A 197 27.52 -11.75 -8.56
CA VAL A 197 28.33 -12.94 -8.23
C VAL A 197 28.08 -14.06 -9.26
N THR A 198 26.93 -14.05 -9.90
CA THR A 198 26.59 -15.00 -10.97
C THR A 198 25.67 -14.32 -12.01
N GLY A 199 26.09 -14.29 -13.28
CA GLY A 199 25.19 -14.00 -14.39
C GLY A 199 25.32 -12.62 -15.04
N THR A 200 24.33 -12.28 -15.84
CA THR A 200 24.23 -11.05 -16.63
C THR A 200 23.96 -9.83 -15.76
N ALA A 201 24.36 -8.66 -16.22
CA ALA A 201 24.05 -7.40 -15.55
C ALA A 201 22.51 -7.26 -15.38
N GLN A 202 22.07 -7.30 -14.15
CA GLN A 202 20.67 -7.13 -13.79
C GLN A 202 20.42 -5.67 -13.41
N GLN A 203 19.24 -5.21 -13.71
CA GLN A 203 18.86 -3.86 -13.35
C GLN A 203 18.54 -3.72 -11.85
N CYS A 204 18.04 -4.78 -11.22
CA CYS A 204 17.88 -4.92 -9.78
C CYS A 204 18.35 -6.30 -9.33
N PHE A 205 18.53 -6.49 -8.04
CA PHE A 205 18.93 -7.76 -7.43
C PHE A 205 17.76 -8.33 -6.63
N SER A 206 17.46 -9.60 -6.84
CA SER A 206 16.47 -10.31 -6.03
C SER A 206 16.89 -10.36 -4.56
N GLN A 207 15.93 -10.38 -3.65
CA GLN A 207 16.18 -10.44 -2.20
C GLN A 207 17.13 -11.59 -1.85
N GLY A 208 18.12 -11.31 -0.99
CA GLY A 208 19.15 -12.26 -0.57
C GLY A 208 20.29 -12.46 -1.56
N VAL A 209 20.20 -11.95 -2.78
CA VAL A 209 21.30 -12.04 -3.76
C VAL A 209 22.42 -11.09 -3.36
N GLN A 210 23.65 -11.59 -3.47
CA GLN A 210 24.85 -10.84 -3.19
C GLN A 210 25.54 -10.40 -4.48
N ALA A 211 26.07 -9.19 -4.47
CA ALA A 211 26.94 -8.68 -5.51
C ALA A 211 28.26 -8.19 -4.89
N THR A 212 29.34 -8.23 -5.66
CA THR A 212 30.58 -7.56 -5.28
C THR A 212 30.42 -6.07 -5.53
N LEU A 213 30.79 -5.26 -4.54
CA LEU A 213 30.76 -3.82 -4.61
C LEU A 213 32.19 -3.29 -4.76
N ASP A 214 32.44 -2.64 -5.87
CA ASP A 214 33.71 -1.99 -6.22
C ASP A 214 33.43 -0.55 -6.63
N ALA A 215 34.48 0.22 -6.87
CA ALA A 215 34.38 1.58 -7.34
C ALA A 215 35.48 1.94 -8.35
N GLN A 216 35.14 2.88 -9.22
CA GLN A 216 36.10 3.59 -10.06
C GLN A 216 36.30 4.99 -9.51
N ALA A 217 37.49 5.52 -9.52
CA ALA A 217 37.77 6.89 -9.09
C ALA A 217 38.38 7.71 -10.22
N CYS A 218 37.94 8.94 -10.35
CA CYS A 218 38.39 9.91 -11.34
C CYS A 218 39.07 11.09 -10.66
N TYR A 219 39.98 11.72 -11.36
CA TYR A 219 40.65 12.97 -10.94
C TYR A 219 40.66 13.99 -12.09
N ALA A 220 40.84 15.26 -11.79
CA ALA A 220 41.06 16.29 -12.81
C ALA A 220 42.55 16.33 -13.19
N ASN A 221 42.85 16.15 -14.48
CA ASN A 221 44.20 16.30 -15.01
C ASN A 221 44.61 17.78 -15.11
N THR A 222 45.82 18.05 -15.56
CA THR A 222 46.34 19.42 -15.73
C THR A 222 45.52 20.31 -16.69
N SER A 223 44.74 19.70 -17.56
CA SER A 223 43.79 20.40 -18.46
C SER A 223 42.38 20.49 -17.88
N ASN A 224 42.19 20.17 -16.59
CA ASN A 224 40.93 20.16 -15.88
C ASN A 224 39.90 19.17 -16.46
N GLN A 225 40.35 18.14 -17.19
CA GLN A 225 39.52 17.07 -17.69
C GLN A 225 39.43 15.95 -16.66
N GLN A 226 38.25 15.41 -16.49
CA GLN A 226 38.03 14.23 -15.65
C GLN A 226 38.62 13.00 -16.35
N VAL A 227 39.58 12.34 -15.70
CA VAL A 227 40.24 11.14 -16.21
C VAL A 227 40.35 10.08 -15.13
N LEU A 228 40.42 8.82 -15.53
CA LEU A 228 40.40 7.68 -14.64
C LEU A 228 41.73 7.56 -13.85
N LEU A 229 41.59 7.41 -12.53
CA LEU A 229 42.74 7.15 -11.63
C LEU A 229 42.91 5.65 -11.35
N CYS A 230 41.82 4.96 -11.10
CA CYS A 230 41.79 3.54 -10.75
C CYS A 230 40.42 2.94 -11.09
N ALA A 231 40.39 1.63 -11.33
CA ALA A 231 39.17 0.85 -11.55
C ALA A 231 39.35 -0.59 -11.10
N PRO A 232 38.29 -1.32 -10.73
CA PRO A 232 38.43 -2.75 -10.45
C PRO A 232 38.80 -3.52 -11.73
N SER A 233 39.50 -4.61 -11.57
CA SER A 233 39.95 -5.46 -12.70
C SER A 233 38.83 -6.10 -13.50
N SER A 234 37.60 -6.11 -12.94
CA SER A 234 36.41 -6.55 -13.61
C SER A 234 35.92 -5.58 -14.70
N VAL A 235 36.38 -4.31 -14.66
CA VAL A 235 36.01 -3.28 -15.62
C VAL A 235 37.12 -3.13 -16.65
N THR A 236 36.87 -3.64 -17.85
CA THR A 236 37.81 -3.59 -18.97
C THR A 236 37.41 -2.60 -20.06
N SER A 237 36.18 -2.12 -20.02
CA SER A 237 35.57 -1.16 -20.94
C SER A 237 34.47 -0.36 -20.22
N ASN A 238 33.97 0.68 -20.85
CA ASN A 238 32.92 1.54 -20.28
C ASN A 238 33.32 2.16 -18.92
N PHE A 239 34.53 2.73 -18.88
CA PHE A 239 35.00 3.40 -17.69
C PHE A 239 34.15 4.67 -17.40
N ALA A 240 34.00 4.96 -16.11
CA ALA A 240 33.28 6.14 -15.63
C ALA A 240 33.84 7.47 -16.14
N CYS A 241 35.13 7.49 -16.47
CA CYS A 241 35.83 8.61 -17.06
C CYS A 241 36.93 8.08 -18.03
N PRO A 242 37.34 8.85 -19.04
CA PRO A 242 38.32 8.39 -20.03
C PRO A 242 39.68 8.08 -19.41
N LEU A 243 40.37 7.14 -19.99
CA LEU A 243 41.79 6.85 -19.62
C LEU A 243 42.67 8.08 -19.89
N PRO A 244 43.65 8.38 -19.03
CA PRO A 244 44.64 9.39 -19.34
C PRO A 244 45.43 9.07 -20.59
N ALA A 245 45.92 10.07 -21.31
CA ALA A 245 46.68 9.89 -22.53
C ALA A 245 47.95 9.06 -22.29
N GLY A 246 48.11 7.98 -23.07
CA GLY A 246 49.26 7.06 -22.96
C GLY A 246 49.14 5.99 -21.89
N VAL A 247 48.03 5.93 -21.14
CA VAL A 247 47.74 4.89 -20.14
C VAL A 247 46.85 3.83 -20.76
N THR A 248 47.31 2.57 -20.76
CA THR A 248 46.57 1.43 -21.30
C THR A 248 45.85 0.58 -20.25
N SER A 249 46.26 0.72 -18.99
CA SER A 249 45.63 0.02 -17.85
C SER A 249 45.74 0.87 -16.58
N VAL A 250 44.78 0.71 -15.70
CA VAL A 250 44.74 1.37 -14.38
C VAL A 250 44.82 0.34 -13.28
N PRO A 251 45.36 0.72 -12.10
CA PRO A 251 45.38 -0.16 -10.94
C PRO A 251 44.00 -0.32 -10.32
N ASN A 252 43.84 -1.34 -9.46
CA ASN A 252 42.72 -1.40 -8.55
C ASN A 252 42.74 -0.21 -7.57
N CYS A 253 41.59 0.34 -7.23
CA CYS A 253 41.51 1.50 -6.35
C CYS A 253 42.11 1.27 -4.98
N THR A 254 42.07 0.06 -4.44
CA THR A 254 42.74 -0.27 -3.17
C THR A 254 44.24 -0.08 -3.23
N ALA A 255 44.86 -0.29 -4.40
CA ALA A 255 46.30 -0.12 -4.60
C ALA A 255 46.71 1.34 -4.88
N ALA A 256 45.80 2.15 -5.43
CA ALA A 256 46.09 3.55 -5.79
C ALA A 256 45.72 4.55 -4.72
N ILE A 257 44.57 4.36 -4.10
CA ILE A 257 43.97 5.32 -3.16
C ILE A 257 43.62 4.73 -1.80
N GLY A 258 43.92 3.45 -1.59
CA GLY A 258 43.63 2.77 -0.33
C GLY A 258 42.23 2.18 -0.24
N THR A 259 41.88 1.71 0.93
CA THR A 259 40.59 1.05 1.17
C THR A 259 39.45 2.05 1.12
N LEU A 260 38.50 1.79 0.25
CA LEU A 260 37.23 2.52 0.19
C LEU A 260 36.29 2.12 1.33
N ILE A 261 35.62 3.10 1.90
CA ILE A 261 34.59 2.91 2.92
C ILE A 261 33.24 3.11 2.24
N TYR A 262 32.40 2.09 2.30
CA TYR A 262 31.07 2.12 1.72
C TYR A 262 30.03 2.29 2.83
N SER A 263 29.01 3.09 2.54
CA SER A 263 27.87 3.30 3.43
C SER A 263 26.58 3.26 2.62
N VAL A 264 25.59 2.57 3.15
CA VAL A 264 24.24 2.50 2.57
C VAL A 264 23.34 3.50 3.28
N VAL A 265 22.61 4.30 2.52
CA VAL A 265 21.70 5.30 3.08
C VAL A 265 20.46 4.65 3.71
N THR A 266 19.93 3.58 3.06
CA THR A 266 18.75 2.87 3.55
C THR A 266 19.08 1.39 3.80
N PRO A 267 19.55 1.02 5.01
CA PRO A 267 19.97 -0.34 5.32
C PRO A 267 18.88 -1.41 5.19
N SER A 268 17.60 -1.03 5.21
CA SER A 268 16.50 -1.94 4.97
C SER A 268 16.40 -2.42 3.51
N ILE A 269 16.95 -1.67 2.55
CA ILE A 269 16.91 -2.02 1.13
C ILE A 269 18.14 -2.84 0.74
N ALA A 270 19.30 -2.49 1.26
CA ALA A 270 20.53 -3.20 1.02
C ALA A 270 21.47 -3.15 2.23
N SER A 271 22.24 -4.20 2.44
CA SER A 271 23.28 -4.25 3.46
C SER A 271 24.66 -4.44 2.83
N VAL A 272 25.68 -3.79 3.40
CA VAL A 272 27.05 -3.88 2.93
C VAL A 272 27.93 -4.50 4.00
N VAL A 273 28.70 -5.52 3.61
CA VAL A 273 29.64 -6.22 4.50
C VAL A 273 31.02 -6.24 3.86
N THR A 274 32.02 -5.81 4.63
CA THR A 274 33.44 -5.90 4.23
C THR A 274 34.05 -7.15 4.84
N ASN A 275 34.61 -8.02 4.01
CA ASN A 275 35.39 -9.14 4.47
C ASN A 275 36.75 -8.62 4.98
N THR A 276 36.99 -8.74 6.27
CA THR A 276 38.23 -8.23 6.92
C THR A 276 39.52 -8.93 6.49
N THR A 277 39.43 -10.13 5.89
CA THR A 277 40.57 -10.89 5.44
C THR A 277 40.97 -10.54 3.99
N THR A 278 39.95 -10.38 3.13
CA THR A 278 40.18 -10.14 1.69
C THR A 278 39.98 -8.68 1.28
N ASN A 279 39.45 -7.85 2.18
CA ASN A 279 38.98 -6.48 1.91
C ASN A 279 37.90 -6.39 0.79
N GLN A 280 37.34 -7.53 0.41
CA GLN A 280 36.26 -7.57 -0.56
C GLN A 280 34.98 -7.08 0.09
N VAL A 281 34.26 -6.19 -0.59
CA VAL A 281 33.01 -5.67 -0.13
C VAL A 281 31.86 -6.33 -0.91
N THR A 282 30.92 -6.88 -0.17
CA THR A 282 29.69 -7.45 -0.74
C THR A 282 28.50 -6.63 -0.31
N ILE A 283 27.59 -6.42 -1.25
CA ILE A 283 26.27 -5.84 -1.00
C ILE A 283 25.24 -6.94 -1.15
N THR A 284 24.31 -7.00 -0.20
CA THR A 284 23.19 -7.94 -0.21
C THR A 284 21.89 -7.17 -0.41
N ALA A 285 21.07 -7.62 -1.33
CA ALA A 285 19.73 -7.11 -1.54
C ALA A 285 18.81 -7.56 -0.38
N GLU A 286 18.14 -6.62 0.28
CA GLU A 286 17.27 -6.88 1.44
C GLU A 286 15.79 -6.70 1.07
N GLN A 287 15.20 -5.54 1.32
CA GLN A 287 13.82 -5.25 0.96
C GLN A 287 13.72 -4.50 -0.37
N PRO A 288 12.62 -4.64 -1.10
CA PRO A 288 12.40 -3.91 -2.35
C PRO A 288 12.62 -2.41 -2.24
N GLY A 289 13.23 -1.84 -3.25
CA GLY A 289 13.47 -0.40 -3.34
C GLY A 289 14.84 -0.05 -3.89
N THR A 290 15.10 1.26 -4.01
CA THR A 290 16.38 1.80 -4.43
C THR A 290 17.02 2.60 -3.30
N THR A 291 18.28 2.34 -3.03
CA THR A 291 19.06 3.06 -2.03
C THR A 291 20.33 3.65 -2.63
N ALA A 292 20.73 4.80 -2.11
CA ALA A 292 22.03 5.35 -2.44
C ALA A 292 23.13 4.68 -1.61
N ILE A 293 24.24 4.38 -2.27
CA ILE A 293 25.46 3.88 -1.65
C ILE A 293 26.54 4.91 -1.87
N THR A 294 27.15 5.34 -0.80
CA THR A 294 28.30 6.24 -0.86
C THR A 294 29.60 5.44 -0.74
N ALA A 295 30.54 5.76 -1.60
CA ALA A 295 31.93 5.32 -1.46
C ALA A 295 32.79 6.51 -1.10
N SER A 296 33.59 6.39 -0.07
CA SER A 296 34.50 7.47 0.38
C SER A 296 35.89 6.93 0.61
N VAL A 297 36.85 7.76 0.33
CA VAL A 297 38.25 7.59 0.72
C VAL A 297 38.55 8.60 1.80
N ALA A 298 39.32 8.25 2.80
CA ALA A 298 39.67 9.15 3.88
C ALA A 298 40.30 10.44 3.34
N GLY A 299 39.63 11.57 3.57
CA GLY A 299 40.09 12.91 3.13
C GLY A 299 39.70 13.31 1.71
N SER A 300 38.96 12.49 0.99
CA SER A 300 38.41 12.79 -0.35
C SER A 300 36.89 12.79 -0.34
N GLY A 301 36.32 13.49 -1.33
CA GLY A 301 34.86 13.53 -1.48
C GLY A 301 34.23 12.17 -1.69
N SER A 302 33.02 12.01 -1.21
CA SER A 302 32.21 10.82 -1.46
C SER A 302 31.35 11.03 -2.70
N SER A 303 31.14 9.96 -3.47
CA SER A 303 30.15 9.92 -4.54
C SER A 303 29.10 8.90 -4.21
N ALA A 304 27.87 9.14 -4.62
CA ALA A 304 26.79 8.21 -4.47
C ALA A 304 26.55 7.45 -5.77
N GLY A 305 26.36 6.15 -5.65
CA GLY A 305 25.77 5.30 -6.67
C GLY A 305 24.45 4.72 -6.13
N TYR A 306 23.64 4.16 -7.02
CA TYR A 306 22.37 3.58 -6.64
C TYR A 306 22.42 2.06 -6.75
N PHE A 307 21.77 1.41 -5.81
CA PHE A 307 21.56 -0.04 -5.78
C PHE A 307 20.09 -0.33 -5.59
N SER A 308 19.56 -1.25 -6.37
CA SER A 308 18.14 -1.58 -6.35
C SER A 308 17.93 -3.04 -5.98
N THR A 309 17.08 -3.28 -5.00
CA THR A 309 16.47 -4.59 -4.73
C THR A 309 15.16 -4.68 -5.49
N CYS A 310 14.95 -5.80 -6.20
CA CYS A 310 13.84 -5.97 -7.12
C CYS A 310 12.49 -5.80 -6.44
N PRO A 311 11.58 -5.03 -7.07
CA PRO A 311 10.24 -4.80 -6.55
C PRO A 311 9.36 -6.06 -6.69
N PRO A 312 8.26 -6.15 -5.94
CA PRO A 312 7.26 -7.17 -6.13
C PRO A 312 6.59 -7.03 -7.50
N ALA A 313 6.51 -8.13 -8.24
CA ALA A 313 5.80 -8.22 -9.50
C ALA A 313 4.44 -8.89 -9.34
N SER A 314 4.34 -9.85 -8.41
CA SER A 314 3.07 -10.52 -8.14
C SER A 314 2.90 -10.86 -6.67
N ILE A 315 1.66 -10.81 -6.24
CA ILE A 315 1.22 -11.26 -4.92
C ILE A 315 0.12 -12.30 -5.16
N SER A 316 0.25 -13.47 -4.60
CA SER A 316 -0.77 -14.51 -4.65
C SER A 316 -1.26 -14.81 -3.26
N VAL A 317 -2.58 -14.80 -3.08
CA VAL A 317 -3.24 -15.09 -1.79
C VAL A 317 -4.18 -16.26 -1.96
N THR A 318 -4.18 -17.14 -0.98
CA THR A 318 -5.08 -18.29 -0.92
C THR A 318 -5.54 -18.53 0.52
N LEU A 319 -6.62 -19.28 0.68
CA LEU A 319 -6.97 -19.91 1.94
C LEU A 319 -5.94 -20.98 2.32
N ALA A 320 -5.97 -21.44 3.56
CA ALA A 320 -5.03 -22.46 4.06
C ALA A 320 -5.05 -23.78 3.26
N ASN A 321 -6.14 -24.07 2.58
CA ASN A 321 -6.29 -25.24 1.70
C ASN A 321 -5.78 -25.01 0.26
N GLY A 322 -5.22 -23.84 -0.04
CA GLY A 322 -4.74 -23.47 -1.38
C GLY A 322 -5.82 -22.97 -2.34
N SER A 323 -7.07 -22.83 -1.90
CA SER A 323 -8.18 -22.33 -2.73
C SER A 323 -8.28 -20.81 -2.66
N THR A 324 -8.73 -20.17 -3.72
CA THR A 324 -9.10 -18.76 -3.78
C THR A 324 -10.59 -18.52 -3.47
N VAL A 325 -11.37 -19.58 -3.29
CA VAL A 325 -12.78 -19.51 -2.91
C VAL A 325 -13.04 -20.49 -1.77
N GLY A 326 -13.77 -20.05 -0.75
CA GLY A 326 -14.08 -20.92 0.38
C GLY A 326 -15.20 -20.42 1.26
N THR A 327 -15.63 -21.32 2.13
CA THR A 327 -16.68 -21.06 3.11
C THR A 327 -16.09 -21.11 4.52
N ILE A 328 -16.33 -20.08 5.30
CA ILE A 328 -15.87 -19.97 6.69
C ILE A 328 -17.07 -19.67 7.59
N THR A 329 -17.25 -20.48 8.61
CA THR A 329 -18.34 -20.31 9.57
C THR A 329 -18.20 -18.99 10.33
N GLN A 330 -19.31 -18.35 10.64
CA GLN A 330 -19.34 -17.10 11.43
C GLN A 330 -18.57 -17.21 12.75
N GLY A 331 -17.86 -16.15 13.12
CA GLY A 331 -17.04 -16.06 14.33
C GLY A 331 -15.70 -16.77 14.24
N VAL A 332 -15.38 -17.43 13.12
CA VAL A 332 -14.10 -18.13 12.95
C VAL A 332 -13.06 -17.18 12.37
N THR A 333 -11.86 -17.25 12.93
CA THR A 333 -10.69 -16.56 12.38
C THR A 333 -9.79 -17.56 11.66
N GLN A 334 -9.37 -17.24 10.45
CA GLN A 334 -8.47 -18.04 9.63
C GLN A 334 -7.36 -17.15 9.05
N ASN A 335 -6.13 -17.68 8.94
CA ASN A 335 -5.05 -16.99 8.26
C ASN A 335 -5.04 -17.33 6.78
N LEU A 336 -4.80 -16.32 5.97
CA LEU A 336 -4.51 -16.46 4.54
C LEU A 336 -3.05 -16.88 4.36
N VAL A 337 -2.78 -17.57 3.26
CA VAL A 337 -1.43 -17.91 2.81
C VAL A 337 -1.09 -16.95 1.68
N THR A 338 -0.05 -16.16 1.87
CA THR A 338 0.39 -15.15 0.91
C THR A 338 1.79 -15.47 0.41
N THR A 339 1.96 -15.45 -0.89
CA THR A 339 3.26 -15.60 -1.56
C THR A 339 3.49 -14.39 -2.46
N THR A 340 4.70 -13.86 -2.41
CA THR A 340 5.10 -12.72 -3.24
C THR A 340 6.33 -13.07 -4.06
N THR A 341 6.38 -12.61 -5.30
CA THR A 341 7.55 -12.80 -6.17
C THR A 341 7.98 -11.46 -6.75
N ASP A 342 9.28 -11.34 -6.98
CA ASP A 342 9.87 -10.20 -7.63
C ASP A 342 9.74 -10.24 -9.17
N THR A 343 10.28 -9.24 -9.84
CA THR A 343 10.27 -9.12 -11.32
C THR A 343 10.99 -10.25 -12.06
N TYR A 344 11.78 -11.05 -11.37
CA TYR A 344 12.45 -12.24 -11.91
C TYR A 344 11.80 -13.55 -11.47
N GLY A 345 10.66 -13.48 -10.75
CA GLY A 345 9.93 -14.65 -10.26
C GLY A 345 10.53 -15.26 -8.99
N ASN A 346 11.50 -14.61 -8.34
CA ASN A 346 12.08 -15.10 -7.10
C ASN A 346 11.20 -14.69 -5.91
N PRO A 347 11.12 -15.53 -4.86
CA PRO A 347 10.28 -15.22 -3.70
C PRO A 347 10.80 -14.00 -2.94
N LEU A 348 9.86 -13.15 -2.51
CA LEU A 348 10.08 -12.05 -1.59
C LEU A 348 9.48 -12.38 -0.23
N THR A 349 10.21 -12.08 0.83
CA THR A 349 9.79 -12.35 2.20
C THR A 349 9.88 -11.10 3.07
N GLY A 350 9.12 -11.07 4.17
CA GLY A 350 9.18 -9.97 5.14
C GLY A 350 8.57 -8.66 4.64
N LEU A 351 7.78 -8.68 3.57
CA LEU A 351 7.06 -7.50 3.11
C LEU A 351 5.93 -7.15 4.08
N SER A 352 5.76 -5.86 4.31
CA SER A 352 4.60 -5.34 5.03
C SER A 352 3.45 -5.19 4.04
N LEU A 353 2.53 -6.15 4.03
CA LEU A 353 1.35 -6.12 3.19
C LEU A 353 0.14 -5.64 4.00
N THR A 354 -0.70 -4.86 3.34
CA THR A 354 -2.00 -4.45 3.87
C THR A 354 -3.08 -5.36 3.31
N TYR A 355 -3.97 -5.84 4.17
CA TYR A 355 -5.07 -6.72 3.75
C TYR A 355 -6.38 -5.95 3.80
N GLN A 356 -7.14 -6.05 2.73
CA GLN A 356 -8.45 -5.42 2.60
C GLN A 356 -9.54 -6.43 2.36
N SER A 357 -10.71 -6.10 2.85
CA SER A 357 -11.97 -6.78 2.54
C SER A 357 -12.88 -5.81 1.79
N THR A 358 -13.54 -6.28 0.75
CA THR A 358 -14.60 -5.52 0.07
C THR A 358 -15.81 -5.32 0.96
N ASP A 359 -15.92 -6.14 2.00
CA ASP A 359 -16.94 -6.01 3.03
C ASP A 359 -16.38 -6.26 4.43
N PRO A 360 -15.72 -5.25 5.03
CA PRO A 360 -15.09 -5.40 6.33
C PRO A 360 -16.07 -5.57 7.49
N ILE A 361 -17.36 -5.33 7.28
CA ILE A 361 -18.39 -5.56 8.29
C ILE A 361 -18.73 -7.04 8.38
N ASP A 362 -18.93 -7.69 7.26
CA ASP A 362 -19.24 -9.12 7.22
C ASP A 362 -17.97 -9.95 7.44
N ILE A 363 -16.89 -9.62 6.74
CA ILE A 363 -15.62 -10.35 6.80
C ILE A 363 -14.48 -9.34 6.95
N ARG A 364 -13.94 -9.29 8.14
CA ARG A 364 -12.87 -8.36 8.47
C ARG A 364 -11.51 -8.98 8.13
N ALA A 365 -10.67 -8.24 7.40
CA ALA A 365 -9.26 -8.56 7.22
C ALA A 365 -8.40 -7.75 8.20
N ALA A 366 -7.40 -8.39 8.78
CA ALA A 366 -6.41 -7.74 9.64
C ALA A 366 -5.03 -7.76 8.97
N ASN A 367 -4.20 -6.80 9.30
CA ASN A 367 -2.80 -6.79 8.89
C ASN A 367 -2.12 -8.09 9.36
N GLY A 368 -1.39 -8.73 8.45
CA GLY A 368 -0.83 -10.05 8.69
C GLY A 368 -1.67 -11.21 8.13
N GLY A 369 -2.77 -10.91 7.44
CA GLY A 369 -3.56 -11.90 6.67
C GLY A 369 -4.54 -12.72 7.50
N ALA A 370 -4.87 -12.31 8.72
CA ALA A 370 -5.95 -12.92 9.47
C ALA A 370 -7.30 -12.37 9.01
N ILE A 371 -8.23 -13.24 8.65
CA ILE A 371 -9.61 -12.89 8.32
C ILE A 371 -10.55 -13.41 9.39
N THR A 372 -11.53 -12.61 9.78
CA THR A 372 -12.54 -12.96 10.80
C THR A 372 -13.93 -12.70 10.23
N THR A 373 -14.77 -13.71 10.24
CA THR A 373 -16.15 -13.63 9.77
C THR A 373 -17.06 -13.14 10.88
N ALA A 374 -17.70 -12.00 10.70
CA ALA A 374 -18.58 -11.37 11.68
C ALA A 374 -20.05 -11.65 11.41
N PHE A 375 -20.47 -11.52 10.16
CA PHE A 375 -21.85 -11.71 9.73
C PHE A 375 -21.93 -12.60 8.48
N PRO A 376 -23.09 -13.20 8.21
CA PRO A 376 -23.32 -13.91 6.95
C PRO A 376 -23.19 -12.96 5.76
N GLY A 377 -22.46 -13.39 4.74
CA GLY A 377 -22.22 -12.58 3.56
C GLY A 377 -21.10 -13.15 2.70
N VAL A 378 -20.76 -12.43 1.65
CA VAL A 378 -19.63 -12.74 0.75
C VAL A 378 -18.74 -11.52 0.64
N ALA A 379 -17.46 -11.71 0.84
CA ALA A 379 -16.47 -10.65 0.61
C ALA A 379 -15.25 -11.21 -0.14
N SER A 380 -14.61 -10.33 -0.90
CA SER A 380 -13.31 -10.59 -1.51
C SER A 380 -12.22 -9.94 -0.69
N ILE A 381 -11.16 -10.70 -0.42
CA ILE A 381 -10.02 -10.28 0.38
C ILE A 381 -8.81 -10.16 -0.51
N TYR A 382 -8.07 -9.08 -0.38
CA TYR A 382 -6.86 -8.77 -1.12
C TYR A 382 -5.71 -8.53 -0.18
N ALA A 383 -4.50 -8.89 -0.61
CA ALA A 383 -3.26 -8.40 -0.04
C ALA A 383 -2.66 -7.35 -0.97
N MET A 384 -2.22 -6.25 -0.42
CA MET A 384 -1.64 -5.15 -1.19
C MET A 384 -0.29 -4.75 -0.64
N CYS A 385 0.60 -4.48 -1.58
CA CYS A 385 1.89 -3.86 -1.35
C CYS A 385 1.75 -2.37 -1.62
N GLU A 386 1.80 -1.57 -0.57
CA GLU A 386 1.74 -0.11 -0.71
C GLU A 386 3.09 0.45 -1.14
N PRO A 387 3.12 1.49 -2.00
CA PRO A 387 4.36 2.03 -2.54
C PRO A 387 5.36 2.48 -1.48
N SER A 388 4.89 3.11 -0.42
CA SER A 388 5.75 3.63 0.65
C SER A 388 6.49 2.55 1.44
N THR A 389 5.98 1.31 1.45
CA THR A 389 6.51 0.23 2.28
C THR A 389 7.16 -0.89 1.49
N CYS A 390 6.73 -1.17 0.28
CA CYS A 390 7.28 -2.29 -0.46
C CYS A 390 7.49 -2.08 -1.97
N ASN A 391 6.98 -1.00 -2.52
CA ASN A 391 7.23 -0.64 -3.92
C ASN A 391 7.45 0.88 -4.07
N PRO A 392 8.47 1.46 -3.39
CA PRO A 392 8.69 2.89 -3.39
C PRO A 392 8.98 3.43 -4.79
N SER A 393 8.60 4.67 -5.01
CA SER A 393 8.95 5.39 -6.24
C SER A 393 10.46 5.45 -6.43
N PRO A 394 10.97 5.42 -7.68
CA PRO A 394 12.39 5.54 -7.96
C PRO A 394 12.91 6.90 -7.48
N ILE A 395 14.10 6.90 -6.90
CA ILE A 395 14.80 8.13 -6.53
C ILE A 395 15.48 8.70 -7.76
N ASN A 396 15.09 9.90 -8.18
CA ASN A 396 15.72 10.68 -9.26
C ASN A 396 15.79 9.97 -10.62
N GLU A 397 14.82 9.20 -11.00
CA GLU A 397 14.73 8.51 -12.31
C GLU A 397 15.94 7.63 -12.67
N ILE A 398 16.87 7.46 -11.75
CA ILE A 398 18.08 6.65 -11.94
C ILE A 398 17.93 5.35 -11.15
N GLY A 399 17.95 4.24 -11.85
CA GLY A 399 17.86 2.93 -11.24
C GLY A 399 16.42 2.61 -10.86
N ILE A 400 15.65 2.37 -11.83
CA ILE A 400 14.23 2.04 -11.84
C ILE A 400 14.00 0.74 -11.10
N TYR A 401 13.51 0.80 -9.86
CA TYR A 401 12.99 -0.47 -9.34
C TYR A 401 12.15 -0.25 -8.11
N GLY A 402 11.10 0.29 -8.29
CA GLY A 402 9.86 0.56 -7.66
C GLY A 402 9.11 1.51 -8.58
N THR A 403 7.94 1.12 -9.00
CA THR A 403 7.12 1.96 -9.89
C THR A 403 6.39 3.04 -9.12
N GLY A 404 6.44 3.00 -7.78
CA GLY A 404 5.60 3.82 -6.93
C GLY A 404 4.12 3.45 -7.02
N LEU A 405 3.79 2.37 -7.73
CA LEU A 405 2.41 1.89 -7.86
C LEU A 405 2.13 0.78 -6.86
N PRO A 406 0.91 0.70 -6.35
CA PRO A 406 0.50 -0.42 -5.52
C PRO A 406 0.46 -1.71 -6.34
N VAL A 407 0.86 -2.82 -5.72
CA VAL A 407 0.71 -4.16 -6.29
C VAL A 407 -0.34 -4.91 -5.48
N SER A 408 -1.40 -5.34 -6.14
CA SER A 408 -2.51 -6.08 -5.53
C SER A 408 -2.40 -7.57 -5.83
N SER A 409 -2.91 -8.39 -4.92
CA SER A 409 -3.06 -9.82 -5.13
C SER A 409 -4.30 -10.16 -5.96
N ASN A 410 -4.42 -11.45 -6.33
CA ASN A 410 -5.71 -12.02 -6.68
C ASN A 410 -6.70 -11.91 -5.51
N PRO A 411 -8.03 -11.87 -5.78
CA PRO A 411 -9.04 -11.96 -4.74
C PRO A 411 -9.10 -13.35 -4.11
N VAL A 412 -9.41 -13.38 -2.81
CA VAL A 412 -9.87 -14.58 -2.13
C VAL A 412 -11.32 -14.37 -1.72
N THR A 413 -12.24 -15.06 -2.38
CA THR A 413 -13.66 -14.93 -2.11
C THR A 413 -14.06 -15.84 -0.96
N VAL A 414 -14.53 -15.24 0.10
CA VAL A 414 -14.99 -15.95 1.30
C VAL A 414 -16.49 -15.77 1.46
N THR A 415 -17.18 -16.88 1.63
CA THR A 415 -18.61 -16.89 1.96
C THR A 415 -18.78 -17.30 3.42
N THR A 416 -19.49 -16.50 4.20
CA THR A 416 -19.96 -16.87 5.52
C THR A 416 -21.40 -17.34 5.42
N PRO A 417 -21.66 -18.64 5.67
CA PRO A 417 -23.00 -19.17 5.56
C PRO A 417 -23.92 -18.58 6.62
N GLY A 418 -25.12 -18.35 6.25
CA GLY A 418 -26.19 -17.87 7.08
C GLY A 418 -27.30 -17.39 6.18
N THR A 419 -28.51 -17.82 6.41
CA THR A 419 -29.62 -17.26 5.67
C THR A 419 -29.72 -15.78 5.99
N ALA A 420 -29.99 -14.97 5.00
CA ALA A 420 -30.50 -13.65 5.21
C ALA A 420 -31.69 -13.75 6.16
N SER A 421 -31.95 -12.67 6.86
CA SER A 421 -32.87 -12.45 7.95
C SER A 421 -34.19 -13.20 7.88
N ASP A 422 -34.85 -13.13 8.98
CA ASP A 422 -36.23 -13.54 9.10
C ASP A 422 -37.18 -12.73 8.16
N TYR A 423 -36.78 -11.48 7.76
CA TYR A 423 -37.65 -10.57 7.03
C TYR A 423 -36.96 -9.81 5.89
N VAL A 424 -37.73 -9.54 4.85
CA VAL A 424 -37.48 -8.59 3.77
C VAL A 424 -38.55 -7.50 3.83
N TRP A 425 -38.18 -6.24 3.73
CA TRP A 425 -39.09 -5.12 3.74
C TRP A 425 -39.35 -4.58 2.34
N TYR A 426 -40.61 -4.39 2.02
CA TYR A 426 -41.06 -3.86 0.73
C TYR A 426 -41.77 -2.54 0.95
N ALA A 427 -41.41 -1.55 0.14
CA ALA A 427 -42.08 -0.23 0.14
C ALA A 427 -42.22 0.30 -1.29
N ALA A 428 -43.07 1.29 -1.44
CA ALA A 428 -43.27 2.01 -2.69
C ALA A 428 -43.16 3.53 -2.42
N PRO A 429 -41.94 4.08 -2.30
CA PRO A 429 -41.71 5.49 -2.10
C PRO A 429 -42.49 6.35 -3.11
N GLY A 430 -43.11 7.42 -2.63
CA GLY A 430 -44.01 8.30 -3.42
C GLY A 430 -45.39 7.72 -3.71
N GLN A 431 -45.63 6.43 -3.52
CA GLN A 431 -46.88 5.79 -3.89
C GLN A 431 -47.63 5.13 -2.72
N SER A 432 -46.92 4.84 -1.62
CA SER A 432 -47.48 4.19 -0.44
C SER A 432 -46.86 4.73 0.83
N GLU A 433 -47.64 4.91 1.86
CA GLU A 433 -47.22 5.21 3.24
C GLU A 433 -47.01 3.94 4.07
N TYR A 434 -47.01 2.78 3.43
CA TYR A 434 -46.91 1.48 4.10
C TYR A 434 -45.61 0.79 3.76
N VAL A 435 -45.09 0.06 4.74
CA VAL A 435 -43.94 -0.87 4.61
C VAL A 435 -44.44 -2.26 5.00
N VAL A 436 -44.10 -3.25 4.19
CA VAL A 436 -44.54 -4.62 4.40
C VAL A 436 -43.37 -5.52 4.69
N PRO A 437 -43.24 -6.05 5.92
CA PRO A 437 -42.27 -7.09 6.23
C PRO A 437 -42.82 -8.44 5.68
N VAL A 438 -41.94 -9.21 5.09
CA VAL A 438 -42.26 -10.57 4.64
C VAL A 438 -41.18 -11.52 5.20
N GLU A 439 -41.64 -12.60 5.84
CA GLU A 439 -40.72 -13.63 6.30
C GLU A 439 -40.10 -14.35 5.10
N LEU A 440 -38.77 -14.42 5.12
CA LEU A 440 -37.99 -14.72 3.93
C LEU A 440 -38.18 -16.15 3.42
N LEU A 441 -38.23 -17.12 4.31
CA LEU A 441 -38.24 -18.54 3.92
C LEU A 441 -39.66 -19.05 3.57
N SER A 442 -40.66 -18.63 4.34
CA SER A 442 -42.06 -19.05 4.11
C SER A 442 -42.82 -18.16 3.14
N GLY A 443 -42.32 -16.93 2.89
CA GLY A 443 -43.08 -15.92 2.15
C GLY A 443 -44.28 -15.39 2.91
N THR A 444 -44.36 -15.61 4.24
CA THR A 444 -45.49 -15.14 5.05
C THR A 444 -45.42 -13.61 5.18
N VAL A 445 -46.45 -12.94 4.74
CA VAL A 445 -46.58 -11.48 4.88
C VAL A 445 -46.85 -11.14 6.33
N GLY A 446 -46.00 -10.30 6.92
CA GLY A 446 -46.15 -9.81 8.28
C GLY A 446 -47.13 -8.66 8.40
N SER A 447 -47.21 -8.08 9.60
CA SER A 447 -48.10 -6.91 9.83
C SER A 447 -47.56 -5.71 9.09
N THR A 448 -48.39 -5.10 8.28
CA THR A 448 -48.05 -3.88 7.53
C THR A 448 -47.80 -2.72 8.50
N VAL A 449 -46.70 -2.04 8.36
CA VAL A 449 -46.33 -0.87 9.14
C VAL A 449 -46.73 0.40 8.41
N ARG A 450 -47.54 1.26 9.04
CA ARG A 450 -47.87 2.55 8.49
C ARG A 450 -46.87 3.62 8.93
N LEU A 451 -46.26 4.29 7.99
CA LEU A 451 -45.40 5.46 8.25
C LEU A 451 -46.20 6.73 8.47
N PRO A 452 -45.70 7.71 9.25
CA PRO A 452 -46.37 8.98 9.46
C PRO A 452 -46.57 9.80 8.18
N TYR A 453 -45.69 9.67 7.21
CA TYR A 453 -45.71 10.35 5.91
C TYR A 453 -45.42 9.36 4.80
N VAL A 454 -45.84 9.71 3.56
CA VAL A 454 -45.41 8.94 2.39
C VAL A 454 -43.90 9.12 2.18
N PRO A 455 -43.10 8.07 2.20
CA PRO A 455 -41.65 8.17 2.01
C PRO A 455 -41.35 8.55 0.55
N ASN A 456 -40.26 9.30 0.34
CA ASN A 456 -39.72 9.57 -0.97
C ASN A 456 -38.46 8.71 -1.27
N SER A 457 -37.95 8.02 -0.27
CA SER A 457 -36.78 7.15 -0.35
C SER A 457 -36.77 6.12 0.77
N MET A 458 -36.09 5.01 0.57
CA MET A 458 -35.85 3.98 1.58
C MET A 458 -34.43 3.45 1.46
N VAL A 459 -33.68 3.45 2.55
CA VAL A 459 -32.33 2.90 2.64
C VAL A 459 -32.18 2.13 3.94
N MET A 460 -31.59 0.95 3.90
CA MET A 460 -31.26 0.14 5.09
C MET A 460 -29.77 0.30 5.42
N ASP A 461 -29.44 0.35 6.71
CA ASP A 461 -28.05 0.16 7.12
C ASP A 461 -27.59 -1.29 6.86
N ARG A 462 -26.28 -1.49 6.68
CA ARG A 462 -25.76 -2.82 6.35
C ARG A 462 -25.90 -3.82 7.49
N GLY A 463 -25.99 -3.36 8.73
CA GLY A 463 -26.28 -4.18 9.89
C GLY A 463 -27.73 -4.64 9.95
N GLY A 464 -28.59 -4.06 9.10
CA GLY A 464 -30.02 -4.36 9.04
C GLY A 464 -30.79 -3.99 10.30
N ILE A 465 -30.31 -3.04 11.09
CA ILE A 465 -30.93 -2.59 12.34
C ILE A 465 -31.98 -1.53 12.08
N ASN A 466 -31.71 -0.63 11.14
CA ASN A 466 -32.55 0.50 10.85
C ASN A 466 -32.88 0.60 9.36
N LEU A 467 -34.14 0.92 9.07
CA LEU A 467 -34.62 1.41 7.79
C LEU A 467 -34.86 2.92 7.90
N PHE A 468 -34.21 3.65 7.01
CA PHE A 468 -34.34 5.11 6.92
C PHE A 468 -35.25 5.48 5.78
N PHE A 469 -36.25 6.30 6.05
CA PHE A 469 -37.19 6.81 5.08
C PHE A 469 -37.10 8.34 5.05
N GLY A 470 -36.80 8.89 3.89
CA GLY A 470 -36.91 10.33 3.67
C GLY A 470 -38.35 10.74 3.43
N SER A 471 -38.71 11.98 3.74
CA SER A 471 -39.92 12.60 3.33
C SER A 471 -39.76 14.13 3.17
N SER A 472 -40.70 14.80 2.56
CA SER A 472 -40.72 16.27 2.48
C SER A 472 -40.88 16.95 3.85
N HIS A 473 -41.22 16.20 4.89
CA HIS A 473 -41.50 16.73 6.22
C HIS A 473 -40.42 16.40 7.23
N GLU A 474 -39.99 15.13 7.26
CA GLU A 474 -39.04 14.66 8.28
C GLU A 474 -38.39 13.34 7.87
N LEU A 475 -37.28 13.02 8.53
CA LEU A 475 -36.65 11.70 8.48
C LEU A 475 -37.43 10.74 9.38
N MET A 476 -37.82 9.61 8.84
CA MET A 476 -38.45 8.51 9.58
C MET A 476 -37.44 7.35 9.69
N ILE A 477 -37.28 6.82 10.90
CA ILE A 477 -36.34 5.72 11.20
C ILE A 477 -37.18 4.58 11.78
N MET A 478 -37.22 3.45 11.09
CA MET A 478 -37.85 2.23 11.58
C MET A 478 -36.79 1.24 12.10
N ASN A 479 -36.94 0.85 13.34
CA ASN A 479 -36.13 -0.23 13.92
C ASN A 479 -36.68 -1.59 13.47
N THR A 480 -35.87 -2.37 12.77
CA THR A 480 -36.26 -3.62 12.14
C THR A 480 -36.50 -4.77 13.12
N ALA A 481 -36.11 -4.62 14.40
CA ALA A 481 -36.30 -5.67 15.41
C ALA A 481 -37.73 -5.65 15.98
N ASN A 482 -38.38 -4.50 15.97
CA ASN A 482 -39.70 -4.32 16.59
C ASN A 482 -40.66 -3.46 15.75
N ASP A 483 -40.24 -3.10 14.51
CA ASP A 483 -41.02 -2.27 13.58
C ASP A 483 -41.46 -0.93 14.18
N SER A 484 -40.79 -0.44 15.19
CA SER A 484 -41.06 0.86 15.78
C SER A 484 -40.52 1.99 14.92
N VAL A 485 -41.30 3.04 14.71
CA VAL A 485 -40.94 4.20 13.89
C VAL A 485 -40.71 5.41 14.77
N ALA A 486 -39.55 6.06 14.61
CA ALA A 486 -39.22 7.35 15.18
C ALA A 486 -39.08 8.40 14.07
N THR A 487 -39.36 9.65 14.39
CA THR A 487 -39.27 10.77 13.44
C THR A 487 -38.30 11.83 13.93
N GLN A 488 -37.67 12.55 12.95
CA GLN A 488 -36.72 13.63 13.21
C GLN A 488 -37.16 14.89 12.44
N THR A 489 -38.00 15.69 13.09
CA THR A 489 -38.76 16.80 12.49
C THR A 489 -37.92 17.91 11.86
N SER A 490 -36.62 17.98 12.19
CA SER A 490 -35.74 19.01 11.61
C SER A 490 -34.87 18.50 10.43
N VAL A 491 -35.16 17.29 9.94
CA VAL A 491 -34.31 16.64 8.88
C VAL A 491 -35.23 16.13 7.74
N PRO A 492 -35.88 17.02 6.98
CA PRO A 492 -36.64 16.61 5.80
C PRO A 492 -35.71 16.34 4.61
N GLY A 493 -36.18 15.57 3.62
CA GLY A 493 -35.44 15.34 2.37
C GLY A 493 -35.44 13.89 1.91
N VAL A 494 -34.59 13.61 0.94
CA VAL A 494 -34.38 12.29 0.34
C VAL A 494 -33.18 11.62 1.02
N VAL A 495 -33.33 10.43 1.53
CA VAL A 495 -32.21 9.64 2.03
C VAL A 495 -31.41 9.12 0.82
N LEU A 496 -30.16 9.54 0.67
CA LEU A 496 -29.29 9.12 -0.42
C LEU A 496 -28.42 7.91 -0.06
N ALA A 497 -27.88 7.87 1.16
CA ALA A 497 -27.00 6.78 1.58
C ALA A 497 -26.96 6.64 3.10
N ALA A 498 -26.80 5.42 3.59
CA ALA A 498 -26.45 5.11 4.97
C ALA A 498 -25.01 4.59 5.03
N SER A 499 -24.29 4.96 6.09
CA SER A 499 -22.95 4.41 6.29
C SER A 499 -23.04 2.90 6.52
N PRO A 500 -22.09 2.10 6.00
CA PRO A 500 -22.13 0.66 6.16
C PRO A 500 -22.23 0.19 7.63
N ASN A 501 -21.60 0.91 8.56
CA ASN A 501 -21.67 0.62 10.00
C ASN A 501 -22.96 1.11 10.68
N GLY A 502 -23.90 1.69 9.93
CA GLY A 502 -25.17 2.19 10.47
C GLY A 502 -25.08 3.44 11.37
N ALA A 503 -23.89 4.04 11.50
CA ALA A 503 -23.71 5.16 12.41
C ALA A 503 -24.24 6.49 11.87
N GLN A 504 -24.26 6.67 10.56
CA GLN A 504 -24.64 7.91 9.92
C GLN A 504 -25.52 7.68 8.68
N VAL A 505 -26.41 8.62 8.41
CA VAL A 505 -27.26 8.62 7.22
C VAL A 505 -27.25 10.00 6.58
N LEU A 506 -27.10 10.02 5.25
CA LEU A 506 -27.13 11.23 4.46
C LEU A 506 -28.54 11.50 3.94
N ILE A 507 -29.05 12.69 4.22
CA ILE A 507 -30.33 13.19 3.71
C ILE A 507 -30.03 14.43 2.85
N ASN A 508 -30.59 14.46 1.65
CA ASN A 508 -30.53 15.60 0.74
C ASN A 508 -31.88 16.33 0.76
N ASP A 509 -31.90 17.59 1.19
CA ASP A 509 -33.06 18.47 1.10
C ASP A 509 -32.92 19.35 -0.15
N PRO A 510 -33.57 19.01 -1.25
CA PRO A 510 -33.47 19.78 -2.48
C PRO A 510 -34.19 21.14 -2.41
N VAL A 511 -35.13 21.30 -1.47
CA VAL A 511 -35.88 22.55 -1.31
C VAL A 511 -35.05 23.62 -0.61
N ARG A 512 -34.27 23.20 0.41
CA ARG A 512 -33.38 24.08 1.17
C ARG A 512 -31.97 24.11 0.63
N GLN A 513 -31.65 23.21 -0.31
CA GLN A 513 -30.30 22.99 -0.88
C GLN A 513 -29.26 22.69 0.21
N VAL A 514 -29.59 21.72 1.07
CA VAL A 514 -28.78 21.34 2.23
C VAL A 514 -28.65 19.83 2.32
N PHE A 515 -27.46 19.37 2.64
CA PHE A 515 -27.22 18.02 3.13
C PHE A 515 -27.32 17.99 4.64
N TYR A 516 -28.06 17.03 5.17
CA TYR A 516 -28.04 16.67 6.58
C TYR A 516 -27.32 15.33 6.73
N LEU A 517 -26.26 15.30 7.48
CA LEU A 517 -25.62 14.07 7.91
C LEU A 517 -26.07 13.78 9.34
N TYR A 518 -27.03 12.88 9.47
CA TYR A 518 -27.65 12.53 10.75
C TYR A 518 -26.87 11.41 11.43
N THR A 519 -26.57 11.57 12.72
CA THR A 519 -25.93 10.56 13.56
C THR A 519 -26.99 9.75 14.31
N VAL A 520 -27.08 8.46 14.01
CA VAL A 520 -28.12 7.56 14.51
C VAL A 520 -28.05 7.40 16.03
N ASN A 521 -26.86 7.13 16.55
CA ASN A 521 -26.64 7.04 18.00
C ASN A 521 -26.29 8.42 18.57
N GLY A 522 -27.27 9.16 19.02
CA GLY A 522 -27.07 10.49 19.60
C GLY A 522 -28.07 11.55 19.11
N GLY A 523 -28.74 11.31 17.99
CA GLY A 523 -29.87 12.12 17.52
C GLY A 523 -29.46 13.50 17.01
N GLY A 524 -28.20 13.76 16.71
CA GLY A 524 -27.72 15.02 16.17
C GLY A 524 -27.43 14.94 14.67
N TYR A 525 -27.33 16.10 14.01
CA TYR A 525 -26.88 16.17 12.61
C TYR A 525 -25.90 17.31 12.40
N THR A 526 -25.09 17.16 11.36
CA THR A 526 -24.34 18.27 10.76
C THR A 526 -24.96 18.64 9.43
N ALA A 527 -24.95 19.93 9.09
CA ALA A 527 -25.51 20.41 7.83
C ALA A 527 -24.41 21.01 6.96
N SER A 528 -24.51 20.81 5.65
CA SER A 528 -23.66 21.45 4.64
C SER A 528 -24.53 21.91 3.48
N GLY A 529 -24.24 23.08 2.90
CA GLY A 529 -24.95 23.54 1.70
C GLY A 529 -24.59 22.66 0.50
N GLY A 530 -25.60 22.33 -0.32
CA GLY A 530 -25.42 21.54 -1.54
C GLY A 530 -26.68 20.81 -1.95
N MET A 531 -26.63 20.21 -3.15
CA MET A 531 -27.66 19.29 -3.66
C MET A 531 -26.97 18.10 -4.33
N GLY A 532 -27.39 16.88 -3.99
CA GLY A 532 -26.81 15.65 -4.51
C GLY A 532 -27.74 14.90 -5.46
N ALA A 533 -27.16 14.37 -6.54
CA ALA A 533 -27.80 13.42 -7.42
C ALA A 533 -27.65 11.98 -6.90
N ALA A 534 -26.45 11.61 -6.49
CA ALA A 534 -26.12 10.30 -5.94
C ALA A 534 -25.02 10.40 -4.87
N ALA A 535 -24.97 9.42 -4.00
CA ALA A 535 -23.97 9.37 -2.94
C ALA A 535 -23.54 7.92 -2.66
N ALA A 536 -22.29 7.75 -2.23
CA ALA A 536 -21.75 6.45 -1.86
C ALA A 536 -20.76 6.58 -0.70
N TRP A 537 -20.80 5.63 0.22
CA TRP A 537 -19.83 5.47 1.30
C TRP A 537 -18.74 4.49 0.93
N THR A 538 -17.51 4.74 1.42
CA THR A 538 -16.47 3.72 1.39
C THR A 538 -16.86 2.53 2.26
N PRO A 539 -16.43 1.31 1.91
CA PRO A 539 -16.78 0.09 2.65
C PRO A 539 -16.41 0.13 4.13
N ASP A 540 -15.37 0.89 4.49
CA ASP A 540 -14.90 1.09 5.87
C ASP A 540 -15.71 2.13 6.66
N SER A 541 -16.71 2.75 6.04
CA SER A 541 -17.54 3.82 6.63
C SER A 541 -16.79 5.13 6.98
N ASN A 542 -15.60 5.35 6.43
CA ASN A 542 -14.79 6.52 6.76
C ASN A 542 -15.04 7.72 5.85
N THR A 543 -15.38 7.49 4.59
CA THR A 543 -15.55 8.58 3.62
C THR A 543 -16.86 8.45 2.85
N LEU A 544 -17.56 9.55 2.72
CA LEU A 544 -18.78 9.70 1.93
C LEU A 544 -18.49 10.63 0.77
N TYR A 545 -18.86 10.21 -0.42
CA TYR A 545 -18.83 11.01 -1.64
C TYR A 545 -20.22 11.32 -2.13
N ILE A 546 -20.46 12.56 -2.59
CA ILE A 546 -21.74 13.01 -3.13
C ILE A 546 -21.47 13.77 -4.42
N VAL A 547 -22.09 13.35 -5.52
CA VAL A 547 -22.06 14.10 -6.78
C VAL A 547 -23.20 15.09 -6.83
N ASP A 548 -22.93 16.26 -7.42
CA ASP A 548 -23.87 17.36 -7.48
C ASP A 548 -25.12 17.04 -8.33
N SER A 549 -26.18 17.73 -8.08
CA SER A 549 -27.40 17.64 -8.88
C SER A 549 -27.41 18.67 -10.00
N ALA A 550 -27.73 18.22 -11.21
CA ALA A 550 -27.91 19.08 -12.38
C ALA A 550 -28.96 20.20 -12.18
N ALA A 551 -29.78 20.10 -11.14
CA ALA A 551 -30.86 21.07 -10.90
C ALA A 551 -30.39 22.44 -10.41
N LEU A 552 -29.16 22.58 -9.92
CA LEU A 552 -28.63 23.84 -9.38
C LEU A 552 -28.26 24.87 -10.47
N GLY A 553 -27.89 24.41 -11.67
CA GLY A 553 -27.48 25.32 -12.75
C GLY A 553 -26.16 26.06 -12.44
N ALA A 554 -25.66 26.83 -13.41
CA ALA A 554 -24.47 27.66 -13.17
C ALA A 554 -24.75 28.72 -12.05
N PRO A 555 -23.83 28.96 -11.09
CA PRO A 555 -22.41 28.59 -11.05
C PRO A 555 -22.07 27.27 -10.32
N HIS A 556 -23.04 26.48 -9.94
CA HIS A 556 -22.86 25.22 -9.21
C HIS A 556 -22.63 24.04 -10.14
N ALA A 557 -21.88 24.26 -11.21
CA ALA A 557 -21.58 23.21 -12.15
C ALA A 557 -20.59 22.21 -11.52
N ASP A 558 -21.00 20.95 -11.50
CA ASP A 558 -20.18 19.77 -11.23
C ASP A 558 -19.28 19.86 -9.97
N THR A 559 -19.89 19.77 -8.82
CA THR A 559 -19.20 19.77 -7.53
C THR A 559 -19.22 18.37 -6.92
N LEU A 560 -18.04 17.90 -6.48
CA LEU A 560 -17.93 16.72 -5.63
C LEU A 560 -17.87 17.18 -4.16
N TYR A 561 -18.80 16.71 -3.35
CA TYR A 561 -18.78 16.88 -1.92
C TYR A 561 -18.20 15.63 -1.28
N VAL A 562 -17.25 15.81 -0.38
CA VAL A 562 -16.62 14.72 0.35
C VAL A 562 -16.74 14.98 1.84
N TYR A 563 -17.27 14.02 2.56
CA TYR A 563 -17.25 14.01 4.02
C TYR A 563 -16.35 12.89 4.51
N ASN A 564 -15.41 13.21 5.39
CA ASN A 564 -14.61 12.20 6.06
C ASN A 564 -14.83 12.31 7.57
N VAL A 565 -14.99 11.18 8.26
CA VAL A 565 -15.31 11.14 9.70
C VAL A 565 -14.26 11.82 10.58
N ASN A 566 -13.02 11.94 10.12
CA ASN A 566 -11.91 12.54 10.85
C ASN A 566 -11.68 14.02 10.50
N THR A 567 -11.95 14.43 9.26
CA THR A 567 -11.62 15.78 8.76
C THR A 567 -12.84 16.64 8.46
N GLY A 568 -14.04 16.05 8.42
CA GLY A 568 -15.30 16.74 8.11
C GLY A 568 -15.52 16.96 6.62
N TRP A 569 -16.26 18.01 6.27
CA TRP A 569 -16.69 18.33 4.91
C TRP A 569 -15.60 19.03 4.10
N THR A 570 -15.46 18.62 2.84
CA THR A 570 -14.64 19.27 1.82
C THR A 570 -15.42 19.28 0.50
N THR A 571 -15.22 20.31 -0.32
CA THR A 571 -15.86 20.43 -1.63
C THR A 571 -14.81 20.63 -2.70
N TYR A 572 -15.04 20.03 -3.87
CA TYR A 572 -14.15 20.13 -5.02
C TYR A 572 -14.94 20.54 -6.26
N ASP A 573 -14.49 21.60 -6.92
CA ASP A 573 -15.07 22.08 -8.17
C ASP A 573 -14.46 21.27 -9.33
N LEU A 574 -15.28 20.45 -9.97
CA LEU A 574 -14.89 19.62 -11.10
C LEU A 574 -15.12 20.30 -12.45
N SER A 575 -15.71 21.49 -12.47
CA SER A 575 -16.15 22.18 -13.67
C SER A 575 -15.02 22.45 -14.68
N THR A 576 -13.81 22.67 -14.21
CA THR A 576 -12.63 22.91 -15.05
C THR A 576 -12.16 21.67 -15.78
N THR A 577 -12.43 20.49 -15.23
CA THR A 577 -12.00 19.20 -15.79
C THR A 577 -13.09 18.54 -16.60
N THR A 578 -14.36 18.75 -16.25
CA THR A 578 -15.51 18.17 -16.96
C THR A 578 -15.96 19.00 -18.15
N GLY A 579 -15.41 20.20 -18.34
CA GLY A 579 -15.89 21.14 -19.38
C GLY A 579 -17.29 21.68 -19.08
N GLY A 580 -17.72 21.65 -17.81
CA GLY A 580 -19.04 22.09 -17.36
C GLY A 580 -20.13 21.00 -17.42
N SER A 581 -19.74 19.75 -17.74
CA SER A 581 -20.65 18.60 -17.68
C SER A 581 -20.71 18.07 -16.25
N GLN A 582 -21.91 17.67 -15.81
CA GLN A 582 -22.14 17.20 -14.44
C GLN A 582 -22.01 15.68 -14.31
N SER A 583 -21.38 15.24 -13.24
CA SER A 583 -21.40 13.84 -12.82
C SER A 583 -22.70 13.57 -12.08
N LEU A 584 -23.49 12.59 -12.54
CA LEU A 584 -24.81 12.27 -11.99
C LEU A 584 -24.84 10.94 -11.26
N ALA A 585 -23.86 10.09 -11.51
CA ALA A 585 -23.76 8.77 -10.91
C ALA A 585 -22.36 8.57 -10.30
N ILE A 586 -22.32 7.81 -9.23
CA ILE A 586 -21.10 7.51 -8.49
C ILE A 586 -21.11 6.07 -8.02
N THR A 587 -19.95 5.43 -8.04
CA THR A 587 -19.73 4.13 -7.38
C THR A 587 -18.34 4.09 -6.78
N ILE A 588 -18.15 3.23 -5.80
CA ILE A 588 -16.88 3.05 -5.10
C ILE A 588 -16.48 1.59 -5.19
N PRO A 589 -15.57 1.24 -6.13
CA PRO A 589 -15.08 -0.14 -6.23
C PRO A 589 -14.14 -0.55 -5.08
N SER A 590 -13.46 0.42 -4.47
CA SER A 590 -12.61 0.21 -3.30
C SER A 590 -12.67 1.42 -2.37
N VAL A 591 -11.65 2.27 -2.32
CA VAL A 591 -11.66 3.54 -1.58
C VAL A 591 -11.78 4.76 -2.48
N GLY A 592 -11.40 4.63 -3.74
CA GLY A 592 -11.56 5.66 -4.75
C GLY A 592 -12.94 5.63 -5.37
N ALA A 593 -13.45 6.79 -5.75
CA ALA A 593 -14.74 6.95 -6.40
C ALA A 593 -14.59 7.01 -7.92
N PHE A 594 -15.50 6.38 -8.63
CA PHE A 594 -15.69 6.51 -10.07
C PHE A 594 -16.97 7.29 -10.33
N LEU A 595 -16.84 8.34 -11.12
CA LEU A 595 -17.92 9.31 -11.38
C LEU A 595 -18.20 9.35 -12.87
N SER A 596 -19.47 9.37 -13.24
CA SER A 596 -19.90 9.56 -14.62
C SER A 596 -21.28 10.21 -14.66
N GLY A 597 -21.65 10.82 -15.77
CA GLY A 597 -22.93 11.50 -15.84
C GLY A 597 -23.28 12.05 -17.20
N SER A 598 -23.57 13.34 -17.29
CA SER A 598 -24.01 14.01 -18.49
C SER A 598 -22.96 14.13 -19.61
N SER A 599 -21.73 13.72 -19.33
CA SER A 599 -20.61 13.66 -20.28
C SER A 599 -20.32 12.22 -20.67
N THR A 600 -19.68 12.02 -21.84
CA THR A 600 -19.10 10.74 -22.24
C THR A 600 -17.77 10.45 -21.53
N VAL A 601 -17.29 11.38 -20.72
CA VAL A 601 -16.05 11.26 -19.98
C VAL A 601 -16.35 10.82 -18.55
N ALA A 602 -15.71 9.76 -18.11
CA ALA A 602 -15.74 9.31 -16.75
C ALA A 602 -14.52 9.84 -15.96
N HIS A 603 -14.71 10.03 -14.69
CA HIS A 603 -13.69 10.54 -13.78
C HIS A 603 -13.45 9.59 -12.64
N THR A 604 -12.22 9.54 -12.15
CA THR A 604 -11.86 8.82 -10.95
C THR A 604 -11.41 9.81 -9.88
N TRP A 605 -11.72 9.51 -8.66
CA TRP A 605 -11.42 10.37 -7.51
C TRP A 605 -10.90 9.59 -6.31
N CYS A 606 -9.94 10.17 -5.59
CA CYS A 606 -9.33 9.55 -4.44
C CYS A 606 -9.03 10.58 -3.35
N PRO A 607 -9.30 10.33 -2.06
CA PRO A 607 -8.93 11.25 -1.00
C PRO A 607 -7.41 11.25 -0.80
N SER A 608 -6.82 12.40 -0.49
CA SER A 608 -5.42 12.46 -0.10
C SER A 608 -5.22 11.87 1.31
N GLY A 609 -4.35 10.91 1.46
CA GLY A 609 -4.16 10.15 2.70
C GLY A 609 -3.38 10.87 3.79
N THR A 610 -2.73 12.00 3.54
CA THR A 610 -1.94 12.71 4.55
C THR A 610 -1.88 14.20 4.26
N VAL A 611 -2.24 14.98 5.27
CA VAL A 611 -2.03 16.43 5.33
C VAL A 611 -2.70 17.21 4.20
N GLY A 612 -3.99 17.42 4.36
CA GLY A 612 -4.62 18.62 3.81
C GLY A 612 -4.65 18.72 2.30
N ASN A 613 -5.80 18.48 1.75
CA ASN A 613 -6.27 19.22 0.61
C ASN A 613 -5.74 18.86 -0.75
N TYR A 614 -5.39 17.57 -1.02
CA TYR A 614 -5.33 17.35 -2.42
C TYR A 614 -6.07 16.08 -2.77
N ALA A 615 -6.73 16.17 -3.82
CA ALA A 615 -7.43 15.10 -4.44
C ALA A 615 -6.98 15.08 -5.88
N SER A 616 -6.58 13.96 -6.37
CA SER A 616 -6.25 13.81 -7.77
C SER A 616 -7.50 13.42 -8.53
N MET A 617 -7.67 14.01 -9.68
CA MET A 617 -8.69 13.66 -10.62
C MET A 617 -8.03 13.30 -11.93
N SER A 618 -8.33 12.14 -12.44
CA SER A 618 -7.81 11.66 -13.69
C SER A 618 -8.91 11.46 -14.70
N PHE A 619 -8.66 11.88 -15.91
CA PHE A 619 -9.46 11.46 -17.05
C PHE A 619 -8.94 10.12 -17.50
N TYR A 620 -9.82 9.20 -17.63
CA TYR A 620 -9.47 7.95 -18.27
C TYR A 620 -10.20 7.84 -19.63
N PRO A 621 -9.55 7.34 -20.67
CA PRO A 621 -8.17 6.84 -20.74
C PRO A 621 -7.14 7.93 -21.05
N GLN A 622 -5.99 7.85 -20.42
CA GLN A 622 -4.82 8.58 -20.89
C GLN A 622 -4.09 7.74 -21.94
N GLY A 623 -4.50 7.87 -23.13
CA GLY A 623 -3.85 7.28 -24.28
C GLY A 623 -3.88 8.25 -25.44
N PRO A 624 -3.15 8.01 -26.55
CA PRO A 624 -3.21 8.84 -27.75
C PRO A 624 -4.58 8.83 -28.42
N SER A 625 -5.53 8.05 -27.93
CA SER A 625 -6.92 8.01 -28.39
C SER A 625 -7.83 7.95 -27.17
N PRO A 626 -8.64 8.97 -26.89
CA PRO A 626 -9.59 8.94 -25.81
C PRO A 626 -10.70 7.93 -26.16
N ASP A 627 -10.56 6.73 -25.69
CA ASP A 627 -11.68 5.80 -25.69
C ASP A 627 -12.64 6.25 -24.59
N ASN A 628 -13.85 6.61 -24.97
CA ASN A 628 -14.89 6.93 -24.01
C ASN A 628 -15.15 5.69 -23.14
N LEU A 629 -14.90 5.77 -21.85
CA LEU A 629 -15.17 4.68 -20.90
C LEU A 629 -16.66 4.34 -20.86
N VAL A 630 -17.48 5.32 -21.13
CA VAL A 630 -18.94 5.18 -21.21
C VAL A 630 -19.41 5.78 -22.52
N ALA A 631 -20.15 5.02 -23.30
CA ALA A 631 -20.52 5.39 -24.66
C ALA A 631 -21.44 6.62 -24.80
N ALA A 632 -22.10 7.01 -23.70
CA ALA A 632 -23.03 8.14 -23.65
C ALA A 632 -23.28 8.56 -22.18
N GLN A 633 -24.18 9.51 -21.99
CA GLN A 633 -24.64 9.90 -20.65
C GLN A 633 -24.98 8.67 -19.80
N THR A 634 -24.38 8.59 -18.60
CA THR A 634 -24.55 7.48 -17.68
C THR A 634 -25.56 7.82 -16.61
N ASP A 635 -26.58 6.99 -16.51
CA ASP A 635 -27.68 7.20 -15.54
C ASP A 635 -27.47 6.36 -14.28
N VAL A 636 -26.80 5.20 -14.40
CA VAL A 636 -26.60 4.25 -13.29
C VAL A 636 -25.18 3.71 -13.35
N LEU A 637 -24.51 3.70 -12.20
CA LEU A 637 -23.21 3.06 -11.98
C LEU A 637 -23.31 2.08 -10.81
N ALA A 638 -22.66 0.94 -10.95
CA ALA A 638 -22.49 -0.01 -9.87
C ALA A 638 -21.11 -0.68 -9.96
N ALA A 639 -20.39 -0.76 -8.86
CA ALA A 639 -19.19 -1.58 -8.77
C ALA A 639 -19.55 -3.00 -8.33
N THR A 640 -18.87 -4.00 -8.89
CA THR A 640 -18.96 -5.36 -8.37
C THR A 640 -18.43 -5.41 -6.95
N THR A 641 -18.93 -6.36 -6.17
CA THR A 641 -18.57 -6.46 -4.75
C THR A 641 -17.07 -6.72 -4.54
N ASP A 642 -16.41 -7.40 -5.48
CA ASP A 642 -14.96 -7.58 -5.49
C ASP A 642 -14.18 -6.34 -5.99
N GLY A 643 -14.88 -5.32 -6.50
CA GLY A 643 -14.28 -4.09 -6.98
C GLY A 643 -13.54 -4.19 -8.31
N HIS A 644 -13.59 -5.35 -8.99
CA HIS A 644 -12.87 -5.54 -10.26
C HIS A 644 -13.59 -4.98 -11.49
N HIS A 645 -14.90 -4.74 -11.39
CA HIS A 645 -15.68 -4.24 -12.49
C HIS A 645 -16.53 -3.04 -12.07
N ILE A 646 -16.61 -2.05 -12.95
CA ILE A 646 -17.55 -0.95 -12.86
C ILE A 646 -18.54 -1.11 -14.01
N LEU A 647 -19.81 -1.28 -13.67
CA LEU A 647 -20.90 -1.44 -14.60
C LEU A 647 -21.66 -0.12 -14.72
N GLY A 648 -21.74 0.41 -15.93
CA GLY A 648 -22.46 1.65 -16.20
C GLY A 648 -23.48 1.48 -17.33
N THR A 649 -24.68 2.05 -17.19
CA THR A 649 -25.67 2.04 -18.25
C THR A 649 -25.82 3.41 -18.89
N SER A 650 -25.96 3.45 -20.20
CA SER A 650 -26.15 4.67 -20.97
C SER A 650 -27.13 4.46 -22.13
N THR A 651 -27.77 5.53 -22.57
CA THR A 651 -28.66 5.49 -23.72
C THR A 651 -27.93 6.03 -24.96
N SER A 652 -27.87 5.25 -26.02
CA SER A 652 -27.30 5.64 -27.32
C SER A 652 -28.34 5.45 -28.42
N GLY A 653 -28.89 6.55 -28.91
CA GLY A 653 -29.97 6.53 -29.90
C GLY A 653 -31.21 5.78 -29.37
N SER A 654 -31.51 4.64 -29.97
CA SER A 654 -32.61 3.76 -29.55
C SER A 654 -32.15 2.56 -28.73
N SER A 655 -30.90 2.49 -28.31
CA SER A 655 -30.33 1.35 -27.60
C SER A 655 -29.86 1.74 -26.20
N ILE A 656 -30.03 0.86 -25.22
CA ILE A 656 -29.39 0.96 -23.94
C ILE A 656 -28.09 0.12 -23.98
N ILE A 657 -26.98 0.75 -23.62
CA ILE A 657 -25.66 0.12 -23.62
C ILE A 657 -25.22 -0.05 -22.18
N LEU A 658 -24.75 -1.23 -21.83
CA LEU A 658 -24.03 -1.51 -20.61
C LEU A 658 -22.55 -1.52 -20.93
N SER A 659 -21.79 -0.67 -20.24
CA SER A 659 -20.34 -0.63 -20.26
C SER A 659 -19.81 -1.34 -19.03
N ASP A 660 -18.86 -2.24 -19.23
CA ASP A 660 -18.16 -2.97 -18.16
C ASP A 660 -16.68 -2.59 -18.21
N ILE A 661 -16.20 -1.96 -17.17
CA ILE A 661 -14.85 -1.42 -17.05
C ILE A 661 -14.10 -2.29 -16.05
N GLY A 662 -13.05 -2.96 -16.51
CA GLY A 662 -12.16 -3.71 -15.65
C GLY A 662 -11.28 -2.80 -14.80
N VAL A 663 -11.20 -3.11 -13.52
CA VAL A 663 -10.37 -2.38 -12.56
C VAL A 663 -9.43 -3.36 -11.88
N THR A 664 -8.14 -3.10 -11.96
CA THR A 664 -7.18 -3.68 -11.04
C THR A 664 -7.37 -2.97 -9.70
N ILE A 665 -7.68 -3.69 -8.64
CA ILE A 665 -7.92 -3.05 -7.35
C ILE A 665 -6.61 -2.40 -6.91
N PRO A 666 -6.55 -1.08 -6.86
CA PRO A 666 -5.37 -0.37 -6.41
C PRO A 666 -5.33 -0.37 -4.88
N ALA A 667 -4.19 0.06 -4.38
CA ALA A 667 -3.97 0.30 -2.98
C ALA A 667 -5.04 1.18 -2.33
N LEU A 668 -5.17 1.00 -1.05
CA LEU A 668 -5.91 1.84 -0.11
C LEU A 668 -5.52 3.31 -0.15
N ASN A 669 -4.32 3.61 -0.59
CA ASN A 669 -3.78 4.96 -0.61
C ASN A 669 -3.73 5.47 -2.04
N CYS A 670 -4.46 6.52 -2.28
CA CYS A 670 -4.28 7.33 -3.45
C CYS A 670 -2.90 7.98 -3.39
N LEU A 671 -2.14 7.80 -4.44
CA LEU A 671 -0.79 8.36 -4.51
C LEU A 671 -0.84 9.87 -4.75
N PRO A 672 0.10 10.64 -4.16
CA PRO A 672 0.26 12.04 -4.52
C PRO A 672 0.67 12.18 -6.00
N PRO A 673 0.19 13.22 -6.70
CA PRO A 673 0.63 13.48 -8.06
C PRO A 673 2.15 13.67 -8.08
N GLU A 674 2.83 12.84 -8.83
CA GLU A 674 4.24 13.06 -9.12
C GLU A 674 4.40 14.11 -10.21
N THR A 675 5.36 15.01 -10.04
CA THR A 675 5.76 15.92 -11.11
C THR A 675 6.80 15.24 -11.99
N ILE A 676 6.40 14.75 -13.14
CA ILE A 676 7.32 14.28 -14.17
C ILE A 676 7.65 15.45 -15.09
N GLY A 677 8.91 15.84 -15.13
CA GLY A 677 9.38 16.91 -16.03
C GLY A 677 8.73 18.27 -15.79
N GLY A 678 8.28 18.57 -14.57
CA GLY A 678 7.65 19.83 -14.20
C GLY A 678 6.16 19.94 -14.51
N SER A 679 5.55 18.93 -15.09
CA SER A 679 4.10 18.83 -15.25
C SER A 679 3.55 17.84 -14.24
N PRO A 680 2.41 18.13 -13.57
CA PRO A 680 1.78 17.16 -12.71
C PRO A 680 1.40 15.93 -13.55
N ASN A 681 1.97 14.77 -13.18
CA ASN A 681 1.48 13.50 -13.70
C ASN A 681 0.20 13.20 -12.92
N PRO A 682 -0.96 13.12 -13.56
CA PRO A 682 -2.17 12.75 -12.86
C PRO A 682 -2.02 11.30 -12.41
N ASP A 683 -1.82 11.12 -11.11
CA ASP A 683 -1.88 9.79 -10.51
C ASP A 683 -3.29 9.25 -10.67
N TYR A 684 -3.37 8.01 -11.14
CA TYR A 684 -4.64 7.34 -11.30
C TYR A 684 -5.14 6.87 -9.93
N PRO A 685 -6.24 7.39 -9.43
CA PRO A 685 -6.81 6.92 -8.18
C PRO A 685 -7.41 5.51 -8.30
N LEU A 686 -7.73 5.07 -9.51
CA LEU A 686 -8.10 3.70 -9.85
C LEU A 686 -7.23 3.22 -11.00
N VAL A 687 -6.57 2.09 -10.83
CA VAL A 687 -5.82 1.45 -11.90
C VAL A 687 -6.77 0.57 -12.69
N LEU A 688 -6.95 0.87 -13.96
CA LEU A 688 -7.76 0.04 -14.85
C LEU A 688 -6.97 -1.19 -15.28
N ASP A 689 -7.68 -2.28 -15.52
CA ASP A 689 -7.06 -3.52 -15.98
C ASP A 689 -6.74 -3.41 -17.48
N ASP A 690 -5.53 -2.95 -17.77
CA ASP A 690 -5.01 -2.79 -19.14
C ASP A 690 -4.65 -4.11 -19.82
N THR A 691 -4.76 -5.24 -19.12
CA THR A 691 -4.62 -6.57 -19.71
C THR A 691 -5.87 -6.98 -20.49
N LEU A 692 -7.01 -6.35 -20.21
CA LEU A 692 -8.24 -6.57 -20.97
C LEU A 692 -8.17 -5.89 -22.35
N SER A 693 -8.62 -6.61 -23.35
CA SER A 693 -8.73 -6.08 -24.71
C SER A 693 -10.09 -6.50 -25.33
N PRO A 694 -11.03 -5.57 -25.52
CA PRO A 694 -10.98 -4.13 -25.21
C PRO A 694 -11.03 -3.84 -23.71
N LEU A 695 -10.45 -2.70 -23.32
CA LEU A 695 -10.43 -2.21 -21.95
C LEU A 695 -11.83 -1.98 -21.35
N VAL A 696 -12.78 -1.66 -22.19
CA VAL A 696 -14.20 -1.49 -21.87
C VAL A 696 -15.01 -2.41 -22.75
N LEU A 697 -15.73 -3.36 -22.14
CA LEU A 697 -16.70 -4.17 -22.84
C LEU A 697 -18.02 -3.40 -22.94
N GLN A 698 -18.50 -3.17 -24.16
CA GLN A 698 -19.80 -2.55 -24.39
C GLN A 698 -20.79 -3.57 -24.94
N THR A 699 -21.88 -3.73 -24.22
CA THR A 699 -22.92 -4.70 -24.59
C THR A 699 -24.26 -4.00 -24.73
N THR A 700 -24.88 -4.10 -25.90
CA THR A 700 -26.23 -3.61 -26.08
C THR A 700 -27.21 -4.49 -25.32
N LEU A 701 -27.99 -3.89 -24.43
CA LEU A 701 -29.01 -4.62 -23.70
C LEU A 701 -30.13 -4.99 -24.67
N THR A 702 -30.28 -6.29 -24.92
CA THR A 702 -31.35 -6.84 -25.73
C THR A 702 -32.18 -7.78 -24.84
N GLN A 703 -33.50 -7.57 -24.81
CA GLN A 703 -34.43 -8.45 -24.12
C GLN A 703 -35.51 -8.91 -25.08
N PRO A 704 -35.94 -10.16 -24.98
CA PRO A 704 -37.19 -10.57 -25.58
C PRO A 704 -38.38 -10.27 -24.63
N PRO A 705 -39.40 -9.56 -25.04
CA PRO A 705 -39.47 -8.78 -26.26
C PRO A 705 -38.59 -7.53 -26.13
N ALA A 706 -37.91 -7.19 -27.23
CA ALA A 706 -36.83 -6.20 -27.27
C ALA A 706 -37.07 -5.00 -26.35
N PHE A 707 -35.98 -4.60 -25.62
CA PHE A 707 -35.84 -3.24 -25.15
C PHE A 707 -35.91 -2.33 -26.39
N THR A 708 -37.09 -1.91 -26.77
CA THR A 708 -37.18 -0.78 -27.67
C THR A 708 -36.90 0.44 -26.83
N ALA A 709 -35.73 0.94 -27.01
CA ALA A 709 -35.06 1.91 -26.15
C ALA A 709 -35.71 3.29 -26.07
N THR A 710 -36.77 3.52 -26.74
CA THR A 710 -37.45 4.81 -26.66
C THR A 710 -38.14 5.04 -25.34
N ALA A 711 -38.00 4.12 -24.38
CA ALA A 711 -38.90 4.26 -23.29
C ALA A 711 -38.62 3.52 -21.97
N ALA A 712 -37.69 2.55 -21.87
CA ALA A 712 -37.32 1.96 -20.59
C ALA A 712 -36.24 2.79 -19.90
N THR A 713 -36.44 3.12 -18.63
CA THR A 713 -35.43 3.74 -17.79
C THR A 713 -34.80 2.66 -16.89
N ILE A 714 -33.50 2.49 -16.94
CA ILE A 714 -32.80 1.60 -16.00
C ILE A 714 -32.92 2.19 -14.60
N ASN A 715 -33.45 1.39 -13.67
CA ASN A 715 -33.53 1.76 -12.27
C ASN A 715 -32.27 1.39 -11.50
N GLN A 716 -31.79 0.15 -11.71
CA GLN A 716 -30.65 -0.38 -10.97
C GLN A 716 -29.87 -1.37 -11.82
N VAL A 717 -28.58 -1.39 -11.66
CA VAL A 717 -27.69 -2.51 -11.92
C VAL A 717 -27.24 -3.04 -10.57
N VAL A 718 -27.61 -4.26 -10.23
CA VAL A 718 -27.40 -4.85 -8.91
C VAL A 718 -26.38 -5.99 -9.02
N PRO A 719 -25.10 -5.73 -8.75
CA PRO A 719 -24.08 -6.79 -8.74
C PRO A 719 -24.34 -7.78 -7.61
N SER A 720 -24.09 -9.06 -7.88
CA SER A 720 -24.21 -10.10 -6.87
C SER A 720 -23.12 -9.97 -5.80
N PRO A 721 -23.35 -10.39 -4.56
CA PRO A 721 -22.32 -10.44 -3.52
C PRO A 721 -21.07 -11.22 -3.94
N ALA A 722 -21.22 -12.27 -4.75
CA ALA A 722 -20.10 -13.06 -5.29
C ALA A 722 -19.46 -12.47 -6.57
N SER A 723 -19.92 -11.31 -7.04
CA SER A 723 -19.41 -10.61 -8.23
C SER A 723 -19.48 -11.41 -9.55
N ASN A 724 -20.21 -12.50 -9.56
CA ASN A 724 -20.28 -13.41 -10.69
C ASN A 724 -21.41 -13.08 -11.69
N LEU A 725 -22.32 -12.21 -11.31
CA LEU A 725 -23.39 -11.67 -12.17
C LEU A 725 -23.94 -10.35 -11.63
N ALA A 726 -24.68 -9.64 -12.45
CA ALA A 726 -25.45 -8.45 -12.05
C ALA A 726 -26.84 -8.50 -12.65
N PHE A 727 -27.89 -8.37 -11.85
CA PHE A 727 -29.25 -8.22 -12.34
C PHE A 727 -29.54 -6.76 -12.70
N ILE A 728 -30.42 -6.58 -13.69
CA ILE A 728 -30.79 -5.25 -14.21
C ILE A 728 -32.28 -5.05 -14.03
N THR A 729 -32.65 -3.99 -13.33
CA THR A 729 -34.04 -3.59 -13.13
C THR A 729 -34.35 -2.31 -13.89
N TYR A 730 -35.60 -2.14 -14.35
CA TYR A 730 -35.99 -0.98 -15.15
C TYR A 730 -37.46 -0.66 -14.98
N SER A 731 -37.82 0.59 -15.28
CA SER A 731 -39.20 1.02 -15.39
C SER A 731 -39.70 0.87 -16.83
N PRO A 732 -40.93 0.38 -17.03
CA PRO A 732 -41.46 0.21 -18.39
C PRO A 732 -41.74 1.58 -19.04
N PRO A 733 -41.82 1.65 -20.37
CA PRO A 733 -42.30 2.84 -21.06
C PRO A 733 -43.75 3.20 -20.66
N THR A 734 -44.00 4.50 -20.67
CA THR A 734 -45.33 5.04 -20.35
C THR A 734 -46.40 4.60 -21.34
N SER A 735 -46.02 4.18 -22.53
CA SER A 735 -46.92 3.67 -23.56
C SER A 735 -46.27 2.56 -24.37
N GLY A 736 -46.98 1.49 -24.69
CA GLY A 736 -46.49 0.38 -25.49
C GLY A 736 -45.54 -0.55 -24.73
N ALA A 737 -45.68 -0.69 -23.41
CA ALA A 737 -44.90 -1.62 -22.62
C ALA A 737 -45.11 -3.06 -23.11
N ALA A 738 -44.02 -3.78 -23.30
CA ALA A 738 -44.06 -5.20 -23.57
C ALA A 738 -44.53 -5.97 -22.34
N THR A 739 -45.29 -7.07 -22.55
CA THR A 739 -45.71 -7.99 -21.47
C THR A 739 -45.00 -9.34 -21.59
N GLY A 740 -44.96 -10.07 -20.50
CA GLY A 740 -44.27 -11.35 -20.46
C GLY A 740 -42.73 -11.23 -20.52
N VAL A 741 -42.20 -10.19 -19.93
CA VAL A 741 -40.76 -9.91 -19.89
C VAL A 741 -40.01 -10.86 -18.94
N SER A 742 -38.71 -11.00 -19.11
CA SER A 742 -37.79 -11.73 -18.23
C SER A 742 -36.90 -10.79 -17.45
N LEU A 743 -36.30 -11.27 -16.36
CA LEU A 743 -35.30 -10.52 -15.60
C LEU A 743 -33.93 -10.59 -16.29
N PRO A 744 -33.37 -9.50 -16.79
CA PRO A 744 -32.06 -9.51 -17.42
C PRO A 744 -30.93 -9.59 -16.41
N TYR A 745 -29.85 -10.28 -16.80
CA TYR A 745 -28.61 -10.28 -16.05
C TYR A 745 -27.40 -10.19 -16.98
N TYR A 746 -26.31 -9.68 -16.44
CA TYR A 746 -25.03 -9.54 -17.10
C TYR A 746 -23.96 -10.30 -16.30
N VAL A 747 -22.98 -10.89 -16.99
CA VAL A 747 -21.83 -11.56 -16.38
C VAL A 747 -20.60 -10.67 -16.54
N PRO A 748 -20.10 -10.05 -15.46
CA PRO A 748 -18.95 -9.15 -15.52
C PRO A 748 -17.72 -9.82 -16.13
N GLY A 749 -16.95 -9.08 -16.91
CA GLY A 749 -15.75 -9.53 -17.60
C GLY A 749 -15.97 -10.39 -18.84
N SER A 750 -17.17 -10.92 -19.04
CA SER A 750 -17.45 -11.81 -20.18
C SER A 750 -18.23 -11.15 -21.33
N GLY A 751 -18.89 -10.03 -21.07
CA GLY A 751 -19.82 -9.41 -22.02
C GLY A 751 -21.11 -10.21 -22.22
N ALA A 752 -21.32 -11.30 -21.48
CA ALA A 752 -22.45 -12.20 -21.67
C ALA A 752 -23.73 -11.64 -21.01
N LEU A 753 -24.79 -11.57 -21.79
CA LEU A 753 -26.15 -11.29 -21.31
C LEU A 753 -26.97 -12.54 -21.25
N GLY A 754 -27.78 -12.64 -20.19
CA GLY A 754 -28.78 -13.68 -20.04
C GLY A 754 -30.08 -13.12 -19.50
N SER A 755 -31.08 -13.99 -19.34
CA SER A 755 -32.34 -13.62 -18.72
C SER A 755 -32.93 -14.78 -17.94
N VAL A 756 -33.60 -14.45 -16.84
CA VAL A 756 -34.37 -15.40 -16.05
C VAL A 756 -35.86 -15.20 -16.38
N PRO A 757 -36.53 -16.20 -16.93
CA PRO A 757 -37.97 -16.12 -17.15
C PRO A 757 -38.72 -16.11 -15.83
N PHE A 758 -39.73 -15.27 -15.72
CA PHE A 758 -40.65 -15.31 -14.59
C PHE A 758 -41.61 -16.47 -14.70
N SER A 759 -41.98 -17.03 -13.57
CA SER A 759 -42.91 -18.15 -13.45
C SER A 759 -44.27 -17.72 -12.85
N GLY A 760 -45.22 -18.63 -12.79
CA GLY A 760 -46.53 -18.38 -12.21
C GLY A 760 -47.60 -17.93 -13.22
N SER A 761 -48.84 -17.87 -12.77
CA SER A 761 -50.01 -17.55 -13.61
C SER A 761 -50.06 -16.10 -14.07
N SER A 762 -49.40 -15.21 -13.34
CA SER A 762 -49.32 -13.77 -13.64
C SER A 762 -48.12 -13.39 -14.51
N ALA A 763 -47.18 -14.28 -14.76
CA ALA A 763 -45.96 -14.00 -15.50
C ALA A 763 -46.18 -13.33 -16.87
N ALA A 764 -47.24 -13.71 -17.56
CA ALA A 764 -47.63 -13.11 -18.86
C ALA A 764 -48.06 -11.61 -18.77
N SER A 765 -48.40 -11.11 -17.58
CA SER A 765 -48.81 -9.74 -17.37
C SER A 765 -47.65 -8.82 -16.94
N ILE A 766 -46.48 -9.36 -16.61
CA ILE A 766 -45.33 -8.59 -16.13
C ILE A 766 -44.82 -7.71 -17.25
N THR A 767 -44.64 -6.41 -16.92
CA THR A 767 -44.16 -5.40 -17.86
C THR A 767 -42.73 -4.94 -17.59
N ALA A 768 -42.26 -5.03 -16.35
CA ALA A 768 -40.88 -4.72 -15.98
C ALA A 768 -40.50 -5.27 -14.59
N PRO A 769 -39.25 -5.66 -14.36
CA PRO A 769 -38.65 -5.79 -13.02
C PRO A 769 -38.27 -4.40 -12.52
N LEU A 770 -38.86 -3.94 -11.40
CA LEU A 770 -38.74 -2.55 -10.93
C LEU A 770 -37.58 -2.33 -9.97
N ALA A 771 -37.44 -3.18 -8.97
CA ALA A 771 -36.41 -3.10 -7.94
C ALA A 771 -35.99 -4.51 -7.51
N GLY A 772 -34.73 -4.63 -7.05
CA GLY A 772 -34.23 -5.91 -6.59
C GLY A 772 -33.17 -5.80 -5.51
N ALA A 773 -33.01 -6.88 -4.72
CA ALA A 773 -31.97 -6.98 -3.73
C ALA A 773 -31.56 -8.46 -3.53
N PHE A 774 -30.23 -8.68 -3.35
CA PHE A 774 -29.69 -10.00 -3.03
C PHE A 774 -29.77 -10.32 -1.54
N THR A 775 -29.83 -11.61 -1.22
CA THR A 775 -29.42 -12.07 0.10
C THR A 775 -27.90 -11.98 0.24
N PRO A 776 -27.39 -11.68 1.44
CA PRO A 776 -25.94 -11.55 1.66
C PRO A 776 -25.14 -12.79 1.30
N ASP A 777 -25.72 -13.98 1.42
CA ASP A 777 -25.12 -15.28 1.08
C ASP A 777 -25.19 -15.63 -0.41
N ASN A 778 -25.66 -14.71 -1.26
CA ASN A 778 -25.78 -14.88 -2.71
C ASN A 778 -26.68 -16.08 -3.14
N GLN A 779 -27.64 -16.50 -2.31
CA GLN A 779 -28.53 -17.60 -2.63
C GLN A 779 -29.81 -17.17 -3.34
N LEU A 780 -30.37 -16.02 -2.95
CA LEU A 780 -31.60 -15.51 -3.50
C LEU A 780 -31.46 -14.06 -3.97
N PHE A 781 -32.22 -13.73 -5.00
CA PHE A 781 -32.45 -12.36 -5.44
C PHE A 781 -33.96 -12.10 -5.44
N PHE A 782 -34.38 -11.09 -4.70
CA PHE A 782 -35.76 -10.65 -4.68
C PHE A 782 -35.96 -9.58 -5.73
N VAL A 783 -37.00 -9.70 -6.54
CA VAL A 783 -37.32 -8.69 -7.54
C VAL A 783 -38.82 -8.41 -7.56
N SER A 784 -39.15 -7.13 -7.45
CA SER A 784 -40.53 -6.65 -7.64
C SER A 784 -40.84 -6.42 -9.10
N THR A 785 -42.05 -6.67 -9.49
CA THR A 785 -42.51 -6.58 -10.89
C THR A 785 -43.70 -5.66 -11.05
N ALA A 786 -43.71 -4.91 -12.17
CA ALA A 786 -44.87 -4.16 -12.61
C ALA A 786 -45.78 -5.05 -13.46
N GLY A 787 -47.08 -4.78 -13.42
CA GLY A 787 -48.11 -5.50 -14.19
C GLY A 787 -48.81 -6.57 -13.39
N ASP A 788 -48.11 -7.33 -12.54
CA ASP A 788 -48.72 -8.23 -11.57
C ASP A 788 -48.60 -7.77 -10.12
N ASN A 789 -47.69 -6.82 -9.83
CA ASN A 789 -47.44 -6.26 -8.51
C ASN A 789 -46.96 -7.32 -7.49
N MET A 790 -46.20 -8.32 -7.96
CA MET A 790 -45.68 -9.42 -7.17
C MET A 790 -44.20 -9.18 -6.83
N ILE A 791 -43.72 -9.99 -5.89
CA ILE A 791 -42.31 -10.17 -5.60
C ILE A 791 -41.94 -11.59 -6.04
N HIS A 792 -40.94 -11.72 -6.86
CA HIS A 792 -40.38 -12.98 -7.35
C HIS A 792 -39.10 -13.34 -6.63
N TYR A 793 -38.96 -14.59 -6.25
CA TYR A 793 -37.79 -15.15 -5.59
C TYR A 793 -36.94 -15.89 -6.62
N ILE A 794 -35.85 -15.29 -7.00
CA ILE A 794 -34.93 -15.85 -7.98
C ILE A 794 -33.83 -16.60 -7.25
N SER A 795 -33.73 -17.89 -7.49
CA SER A 795 -32.57 -18.70 -7.05
C SER A 795 -31.34 -18.29 -7.87
N VAL A 796 -30.33 -17.75 -7.24
CA VAL A 796 -29.11 -17.29 -7.91
C VAL A 796 -28.28 -18.48 -8.48
N PRO A 797 -28.11 -19.59 -7.74
CA PRO A 797 -27.33 -20.72 -8.28
C PRO A 797 -27.96 -21.39 -9.50
N THR A 798 -29.31 -21.40 -9.59
CA THR A 798 -30.04 -22.09 -10.68
C THR A 798 -30.62 -21.14 -11.73
N LEU A 799 -30.59 -19.83 -11.45
CA LEU A 799 -31.19 -18.78 -12.30
C LEU A 799 -32.65 -19.10 -12.65
N THR A 800 -33.45 -19.45 -11.63
CA THR A 800 -34.87 -19.80 -11.76
C THR A 800 -35.73 -19.05 -10.79
N ASP A 801 -36.93 -18.66 -11.23
CA ASP A 801 -37.97 -18.08 -10.36
C ASP A 801 -38.66 -19.22 -9.59
N THR A 802 -38.47 -19.24 -8.28
CA THR A 802 -38.88 -20.35 -7.42
C THR A 802 -40.17 -20.10 -6.64
N GLN A 803 -40.48 -18.85 -6.38
CA GLN A 803 -41.63 -18.45 -5.57
C GLN A 803 -42.09 -17.05 -5.92
N GLN A 804 -43.42 -16.80 -5.78
CA GLN A 804 -43.99 -15.46 -5.91
C GLN A 804 -44.87 -15.15 -4.70
N ILE A 805 -44.86 -13.92 -4.29
CA ILE A 805 -45.74 -13.42 -3.22
C ILE A 805 -46.30 -12.06 -3.59
N SER A 806 -47.47 -11.74 -3.05
CA SER A 806 -48.06 -10.39 -3.16
C SER A 806 -47.94 -9.68 -1.82
N PRO A 807 -47.14 -8.59 -1.74
CA PRO A 807 -47.05 -7.79 -0.52
C PRO A 807 -48.30 -6.96 -0.25
N ASN A 808 -49.15 -6.81 -1.23
CA ASN A 808 -50.41 -6.03 -1.15
C ASN A 808 -50.23 -4.61 -0.58
N LEU A 809 -49.26 -3.86 -1.12
CA LEU A 809 -48.97 -2.48 -0.71
C LEU A 809 -50.13 -1.57 -1.09
N PRO A 810 -50.90 -0.95 -0.13
CA PRO A 810 -51.96 -0.02 -0.46
C PRO A 810 -51.43 1.28 -1.08
N ALA A 811 -52.12 1.80 -2.08
CA ALA A 811 -51.79 3.10 -2.63
C ALA A 811 -52.07 4.22 -1.62
N CYS A 812 -51.22 5.23 -1.57
CA CYS A 812 -51.52 6.44 -0.82
C CYS A 812 -52.66 7.24 -1.48
N THR A 813 -53.39 7.99 -0.67
CA THR A 813 -54.47 8.86 -1.18
C THR A 813 -53.96 10.28 -1.35
N PRO A 814 -53.92 10.81 -2.58
CA PRO A 814 -53.53 12.20 -2.79
C PRO A 814 -54.53 13.13 -2.08
N ILE A 815 -54.06 14.08 -1.32
CA ILE A 815 -54.90 15.06 -0.67
C ILE A 815 -55.27 16.14 -1.69
N SER A 816 -56.50 16.09 -2.16
CA SER A 816 -57.03 17.12 -3.02
C SER A 816 -57.51 18.32 -2.20
N SER A 817 -56.85 19.46 -2.32
CA SER A 817 -57.17 20.78 -1.79
C SER A 817 -57.24 20.95 -0.27
N GLY A 818 -56.29 21.64 0.31
CA GLY A 818 -56.34 22.26 1.66
C GLY A 818 -55.84 21.44 2.84
N GLY A 819 -55.33 20.22 2.61
CA GLY A 819 -54.66 19.42 3.63
C GLY A 819 -53.10 19.51 3.53
N THR A 820 -52.42 19.04 4.55
CA THR A 820 -50.97 18.89 4.53
C THR A 820 -50.60 17.89 3.46
N ASP A 821 -49.78 18.29 2.49
CA ASP A 821 -49.27 17.37 1.46
C ASP A 821 -48.39 16.30 2.12
N LEU A 822 -48.84 15.05 2.13
CA LEU A 822 -48.11 13.92 2.69
C LEU A 822 -47.06 13.34 1.71
N GLY A 823 -46.85 13.97 0.54
CA GLY A 823 -45.91 13.51 -0.46
C GLY A 823 -46.42 12.38 -1.37
N CYS A 824 -47.74 12.16 -1.42
CA CYS A 824 -48.36 11.16 -2.29
C CYS A 824 -48.36 11.57 -3.76
N ALA A 825 -47.65 10.81 -4.58
CA ALA A 825 -47.53 10.95 -6.02
C ALA A 825 -48.41 9.94 -6.82
N TYR A 826 -49.20 9.12 -6.12
CA TYR A 826 -50.08 8.16 -6.83
C TYR A 826 -51.17 8.90 -7.64
N SER A 827 -51.23 8.61 -8.94
CA SER A 827 -52.15 9.22 -9.90
C SER A 827 -53.17 8.25 -10.51
N GLY A 828 -53.11 6.99 -10.05
CA GLY A 828 -54.01 5.95 -10.54
C GLY A 828 -55.48 6.09 -10.04
N PRO A 829 -56.39 5.32 -10.60
CA PRO A 829 -57.82 5.36 -10.19
C PRO A 829 -58.00 4.66 -8.84
N SER A 830 -59.06 5.09 -8.08
CA SER A 830 -59.51 4.45 -6.84
C SER A 830 -58.38 4.18 -5.80
N PRO A 831 -57.66 5.20 -5.32
CA PRO A 831 -56.53 4.99 -4.44
C PRO A 831 -56.85 4.20 -3.16
N ALA A 832 -58.05 4.27 -2.64
CA ALA A 832 -58.47 3.55 -1.42
C ALA A 832 -58.47 2.00 -1.56
N THR A 833 -58.45 1.48 -2.77
CA THR A 833 -58.51 0.02 -3.05
C THR A 833 -57.37 -0.42 -3.97
N ALA A 834 -56.58 0.53 -4.47
CA ALA A 834 -55.48 0.23 -5.35
C ALA A 834 -54.27 -0.38 -4.61
N ILE A 835 -53.59 -1.33 -5.25
CA ILE A 835 -52.35 -1.93 -4.82
C ILE A 835 -51.29 -1.45 -5.78
N VAL A 836 -50.15 -0.97 -5.24
CA VAL A 836 -49.00 -0.52 -6.00
C VAL A 836 -47.84 -1.56 -5.95
N PRO A 837 -47.03 -1.66 -7.00
CA PRO A 837 -45.81 -2.51 -6.93
C PRO A 837 -44.82 -1.91 -5.99
N ALA A 838 -44.02 -2.75 -5.34
CA ALA A 838 -42.89 -2.28 -4.55
C ALA A 838 -41.81 -1.71 -5.50
N THR A 839 -41.26 -0.55 -5.15
CA THR A 839 -40.18 0.10 -5.88
C THR A 839 -38.88 0.18 -5.04
N ALA A 840 -38.94 -0.31 -3.79
CA ALA A 840 -37.80 -0.43 -2.89
C ALA A 840 -37.89 -1.72 -2.11
N ILE A 841 -36.76 -2.42 -2.03
CA ILE A 841 -36.60 -3.71 -1.36
C ILE A 841 -35.39 -3.63 -0.43
N ALA A 842 -35.53 -4.03 0.81
CA ALA A 842 -34.44 -4.11 1.75
C ALA A 842 -34.38 -5.50 2.37
N VAL A 843 -33.22 -6.12 2.30
CA VAL A 843 -32.94 -7.46 2.86
C VAL A 843 -32.03 -7.30 4.07
N ARG A 844 -32.46 -7.77 5.22
CA ARG A 844 -31.66 -7.70 6.44
C ARG A 844 -30.71 -8.93 6.53
N PRO A 845 -29.46 -8.75 6.89
CA PRO A 845 -28.56 -9.86 7.19
C PRO A 845 -29.02 -10.63 8.43
N ARG A 846 -28.97 -11.96 8.41
CA ARG A 846 -29.24 -12.80 9.56
C ARG A 846 -27.97 -13.01 10.36
N SER A 847 -27.99 -12.77 11.66
CA SER A 847 -26.97 -13.32 12.55
C SER A 847 -27.19 -14.83 12.68
N THR A 848 -26.18 -15.64 12.41
CA THR A 848 -26.20 -17.05 12.77
C THR A 848 -26.10 -17.16 14.28
N THR A 849 -27.06 -17.85 14.88
CA THR A 849 -27.05 -18.15 16.33
C THR A 849 -26.08 -19.30 16.63
#